data_12b94405b166ab9792d0973c0a3c3b0d
#
_entry.id   12b94405b166ab9792d0973c0a3c3b0d
#
_cell.length_a   1.000
_cell.length_b   1.000
_cell.length_c   1.000
_cell.angle_alpha   90.00
_cell.angle_beta   90.00
_cell.angle_gamma   90.00
#
_symmetry.space_group_name_H-M   'P 1'
#
loop_
_entity.id
_entity.type
_entity.pdbx_description
1 polymer ?
#
loop_
_entity_poly.entity_id
_entity_poly.type
_entity_poly.pdbx_seq_one_letter_code
_entity_poly.pdbx_strand_id
1 'polypeptide(L)'
;MRIWAILLNLLLAALAIAGLRAHSQASVTENQTTSIYVDGLKGSNANSGTSLSPLKTIQAAINKANANNQKKIGTKVIIKPGVYREYVNIGRISGQTTVPLTVEAATTGTAIIAGSDVLGNWTADAGNPGIYTTDWSHDLGQSAIPSGWPANFNSIALRTEMVIVNNVPLTQVTSYGNLRAGTFYVNEASNVIHVRPAAGTNMQTSVVEAAVRPQTLTVSGRTNVVLRGLVLRHAASDINTVSAIVSSSSNVLVDSVEAVWNNWGGLGIFSSRNVTVQNSIASYNGGVGFLGNRDQATVLDFNESDYNNWRGAQAAFYEWGMGGTKMMDMRTATVTNHYSYNNQGEGLWFDTDNKNITIDNATLAGNVTAALQLERNEGPITLENSHLCTSGVGVNVLTSENLTIKNNTFYNNGGTNKYQAEIYLAGQSGGIKIKDWQTAETYDLLTTGMVLTGNTFEDASAGQDVFGTYLSGADWSDFANTLNASNNKWYNPTTASSFKIVNGKLVNLTGWRSATGTDYTSVWAPTAPSPAAACAVPAPTFTDFNVVLNNRSFTMASGKAAATVRVSSFGFGAVTLSATGMPAGVSGSFSQTSLVSGVATLTFSATKTAARQSVPITLWAVGKDRVHSVTFNLAVVPAP
;
A
#
# COMPACT_ATOMS: atom_id res chain seq x y z
N MET A 1 31.13 -12.05 46.64
CA MET A 1 31.34 -12.72 45.32
C MET A 1 30.08 -13.13 44.57
N ARG A 2 28.99 -13.59 45.21
CA ARG A 2 27.76 -14.00 44.48
C ARG A 2 26.96 -12.85 43.85
N ILE A 3 26.97 -11.66 44.41
CA ILE A 3 26.24 -10.49 43.87
C ILE A 3 26.90 -9.94 42.61
N TRP A 4 28.22 -9.95 42.51
CA TRP A 4 28.95 -9.52 41.31
C TRP A 4 28.78 -10.48 40.11
N ALA A 5 28.61 -11.78 40.36
CA ALA A 5 28.36 -12.76 39.31
C ALA A 5 26.93 -12.62 38.72
N ILE A 6 25.94 -12.22 39.52
CA ILE A 6 24.56 -11.99 39.07
C ILE A 6 24.48 -10.69 38.26
N LEU A 7 25.15 -9.63 38.70
CA LEU A 7 25.24 -8.37 37.97
C LEU A 7 25.99 -8.50 36.63
N LEU A 8 27.05 -9.29 36.59
CA LEU A 8 27.81 -9.55 35.37
C LEU A 8 27.01 -10.40 34.36
N ASN A 9 26.24 -11.39 34.85
CA ASN A 9 25.36 -12.17 33.99
C ASN A 9 24.14 -11.38 33.48
N LEU A 10 23.60 -10.47 34.27
CA LEU A 10 22.55 -9.55 33.83
C LEU A 10 23.08 -8.51 32.83
N LEU A 11 24.31 -8.02 32.99
CA LEU A 11 24.96 -7.11 32.05
C LEU A 11 25.33 -7.81 30.74
N LEU A 12 25.81 -9.07 30.81
CA LEU A 12 26.07 -9.90 29.63
C LEU A 12 24.78 -10.32 28.91
N ALA A 13 23.70 -10.59 29.63
CA ALA A 13 22.39 -10.84 29.05
C ALA A 13 21.80 -9.56 28.40
N ALA A 14 21.94 -8.39 29.03
CA ALA A 14 21.53 -7.11 28.46
C ALA A 14 22.39 -6.71 27.24
N LEU A 15 23.69 -6.99 27.24
CA LEU A 15 24.57 -6.80 26.09
C LEU A 15 24.32 -7.85 24.97
N ALA A 16 23.92 -9.07 25.31
CA ALA A 16 23.50 -10.07 24.33
C ALA A 16 22.14 -9.73 23.70
N ILE A 17 21.21 -9.10 24.43
CA ILE A 17 19.93 -8.62 23.92
C ILE A 17 20.10 -7.32 23.11
N ALA A 18 21.06 -6.47 23.45
CA ALA A 18 21.39 -5.27 22.68
C ALA A 18 22.34 -5.53 21.50
N GLY A 19 23.01 -6.71 21.47
CA GLY A 19 24.05 -7.05 20.50
C GLY A 19 23.60 -7.84 19.28
N LEU A 20 22.31 -8.16 19.14
CA LEU A 20 21.81 -9.00 18.04
C LEU A 20 20.57 -8.41 17.39
N ARG A 21 20.72 -7.29 16.73
CA ARG A 21 19.91 -6.87 15.57
C ARG A 21 20.56 -5.66 14.89
N ALA A 22 21.83 -5.75 14.51
CA ALA A 22 22.34 -4.93 13.43
C ALA A 22 21.69 -5.49 12.15
N HIS A 23 20.51 -4.99 11.81
CA HIS A 23 19.97 -5.13 10.47
C HIS A 23 21.04 -4.55 9.54
N SER A 24 21.48 -5.29 8.55
CA SER A 24 22.42 -4.79 7.56
C SER A 24 21.69 -3.75 6.70
N GLN A 25 21.55 -2.54 7.22
CA GLN A 25 21.17 -1.41 6.39
C GLN A 25 22.13 -1.35 5.21
N ALA A 26 21.60 -1.05 4.02
CA ALA A 26 22.43 -0.80 2.87
C ALA A 26 23.47 0.26 3.25
N SER A 27 24.73 -0.15 3.37
CA SER A 27 25.82 0.77 3.69
C SER A 27 26.16 1.58 2.45
N VAL A 28 25.31 2.54 2.10
CA VAL A 28 25.61 3.50 1.04
C VAL A 28 26.57 4.53 1.63
N THR A 29 27.78 4.56 1.10
CA THR A 29 28.77 5.56 1.52
C THR A 29 28.41 6.91 0.88
N GLU A 30 27.97 7.87 1.66
CA GLU A 30 27.61 9.22 1.19
C GLU A 30 28.83 10.16 1.28
N ASN A 31 29.87 9.93 0.51
CA ASN A 31 31.04 10.81 0.44
C ASN A 31 31.14 11.56 -0.91
N GLN A 32 30.06 12.21 -1.31
CA GLN A 32 30.03 13.03 -2.51
C GLN A 32 30.86 14.29 -2.33
N THR A 33 31.70 14.59 -3.32
CA THR A 33 32.58 15.76 -3.32
C THR A 33 32.08 16.90 -4.20
N THR A 34 31.01 16.68 -4.97
CA THR A 34 30.45 17.65 -5.93
C THR A 34 28.92 17.68 -5.81
N SER A 35 28.36 18.90 -5.86
CA SER A 35 26.94 19.13 -5.88
C SER A 35 26.49 19.76 -7.21
N ILE A 36 25.33 19.30 -7.70
CA ILE A 36 24.61 19.85 -8.86
C ILE A 36 23.23 20.29 -8.39
N TYR A 37 22.85 21.52 -8.72
CA TYR A 37 21.57 22.10 -8.29
C TYR A 37 20.58 22.14 -9.46
N VAL A 38 19.34 21.82 -9.14
CA VAL A 38 18.19 21.88 -10.06
C VAL A 38 17.15 22.87 -9.52
N ASP A 39 16.67 23.75 -10.41
CA ASP A 39 15.61 24.72 -10.12
C ASP A 39 14.69 24.81 -11.34
N GLY A 40 13.48 24.26 -11.23
CA GLY A 40 12.52 24.20 -12.35
C GLY A 40 12.00 25.57 -12.79
N LEU A 41 12.07 26.58 -11.92
CA LEU A 41 11.58 27.93 -12.19
C LEU A 41 12.68 28.86 -12.75
N LYS A 42 13.88 28.82 -12.16
CA LYS A 42 14.96 29.76 -12.47
C LYS A 42 16.12 29.11 -13.22
N GLY A 43 16.13 27.80 -13.36
CA GLY A 43 17.20 27.05 -14.00
C GLY A 43 17.15 27.08 -15.53
N SER A 44 18.28 26.72 -16.13
CA SER A 44 18.40 26.43 -17.56
C SER A 44 19.33 25.25 -17.77
N ASN A 45 19.00 24.34 -18.69
CA ASN A 45 19.87 23.18 -18.96
C ASN A 45 21.21 23.56 -19.64
N ALA A 46 21.34 24.82 -20.08
CA ALA A 46 22.62 25.39 -20.54
C ALA A 46 23.53 25.83 -19.38
N ASN A 47 23.04 25.90 -18.15
CA ASN A 47 23.78 26.35 -16.98
C ASN A 47 24.82 25.32 -16.50
N SER A 48 25.74 25.80 -15.64
CA SER A 48 26.80 24.96 -15.06
C SER A 48 26.28 23.96 -13.99
N GLY A 49 25.10 24.18 -13.42
CA GLY A 49 24.54 23.36 -12.34
C GLY A 49 25.03 23.75 -10.94
N THR A 50 25.62 24.92 -10.76
CA THR A 50 25.94 25.47 -9.43
C THR A 50 24.70 26.03 -8.74
N SER A 51 24.78 26.35 -7.46
CA SER A 51 23.67 26.94 -6.71
C SER A 51 23.18 28.28 -7.27
N LEU A 52 24.08 29.06 -7.87
CA LEU A 52 23.78 30.35 -8.51
C LEU A 52 23.38 30.21 -9.98
N SER A 53 23.70 29.10 -10.63
CA SER A 53 23.42 28.80 -12.03
C SER A 53 22.88 27.37 -12.17
N PRO A 54 21.67 27.09 -11.62
CA PRO A 54 21.12 25.74 -11.55
C PRO A 54 20.63 25.24 -12.92
N LEU A 55 20.57 23.93 -13.07
CA LEU A 55 19.91 23.29 -14.21
C LEU A 55 18.39 23.40 -14.07
N LYS A 56 17.66 23.28 -15.18
CA LYS A 56 16.19 23.37 -15.20
C LYS A 56 15.53 22.02 -14.88
N THR A 57 16.08 20.90 -15.42
CA THR A 57 15.49 19.57 -15.30
C THR A 57 16.37 18.64 -14.47
N ILE A 58 15.73 17.70 -13.80
CA ILE A 58 16.41 16.68 -13.00
C ILE A 58 17.22 15.76 -13.94
N GLN A 59 16.65 15.38 -15.11
CA GLN A 59 17.35 14.51 -16.05
C GLN A 59 18.66 15.13 -16.56
N ALA A 60 18.71 16.44 -16.79
CA ALA A 60 19.96 17.12 -17.17
C ALA A 60 21.00 17.04 -16.05
N ALA A 61 20.57 17.15 -14.79
CA ALA A 61 21.47 17.00 -13.65
C ALA A 61 21.98 15.55 -13.51
N ILE A 62 21.13 14.55 -13.73
CA ILE A 62 21.53 13.13 -13.74
C ILE A 62 22.56 12.86 -14.84
N ASN A 63 22.35 13.39 -16.04
CA ASN A 63 23.32 13.22 -17.14
C ASN A 63 24.70 13.79 -16.76
N LYS A 64 24.72 14.95 -16.13
CA LYS A 64 25.95 15.58 -15.63
C LYS A 64 26.57 14.80 -14.47
N ALA A 65 25.77 14.31 -13.53
CA ALA A 65 26.22 13.45 -12.45
C ALA A 65 26.82 12.13 -12.97
N ASN A 66 26.23 11.54 -14.00
CA ASN A 66 26.77 10.36 -14.66
C ASN A 66 28.16 10.61 -15.27
N ALA A 67 28.35 11.76 -15.93
CA ALA A 67 29.67 12.16 -16.45
C ALA A 67 30.70 12.37 -15.33
N ASN A 68 30.32 12.88 -14.18
CA ASN A 68 31.14 12.98 -12.98
C ASN A 68 31.51 11.59 -12.44
N ASN A 69 30.52 10.71 -12.28
CA ASN A 69 30.74 9.36 -11.78
C ASN A 69 31.68 8.55 -12.67
N GLN A 70 31.65 8.72 -14.01
CA GLN A 70 32.61 8.10 -14.92
C GLN A 70 34.05 8.58 -14.64
N LYS A 71 34.22 9.82 -14.17
CA LYS A 71 35.49 10.38 -13.72
C LYS A 71 35.84 10.06 -12.27
N LYS A 72 35.11 9.13 -11.63
CA LYS A 72 35.26 8.74 -10.21
C LYS A 72 34.93 9.86 -9.21
N ILE A 73 34.07 10.81 -9.58
CA ILE A 73 33.63 11.92 -8.73
C ILE A 73 32.24 11.61 -8.18
N GLY A 74 32.12 11.41 -6.86
CA GLY A 74 30.86 11.27 -6.14
C GLY A 74 30.04 12.55 -6.26
N THR A 75 28.76 12.42 -6.62
CA THR A 75 27.93 13.58 -6.97
C THR A 75 26.60 13.56 -6.20
N LYS A 76 26.25 14.73 -5.68
CA LYS A 76 24.94 15.00 -5.09
C LYS A 76 24.14 15.90 -6.02
N VAL A 77 22.92 15.49 -6.40
CA VAL A 77 21.94 16.29 -7.13
C VAL A 77 20.93 16.83 -6.11
N ILE A 78 20.87 18.15 -5.97
CA ILE A 78 20.00 18.86 -5.02
C ILE A 78 18.90 19.55 -5.79
N ILE A 79 17.65 19.13 -5.54
CA ILE A 79 16.48 19.58 -6.28
C ILE A 79 15.70 20.58 -5.42
N LYS A 80 15.56 21.82 -5.92
CA LYS A 80 14.78 22.85 -5.25
C LYS A 80 13.28 22.56 -5.30
N PRO A 81 12.49 23.16 -4.37
CA PRO A 81 11.03 23.00 -4.38
C PRO A 81 10.40 23.30 -5.74
N GLY A 82 9.49 22.43 -6.18
CA GLY A 82 8.78 22.60 -7.46
C GLY A 82 8.19 21.32 -8.01
N VAL A 83 7.38 21.44 -9.07
CA VAL A 83 6.83 20.30 -9.80
C VAL A 83 7.63 20.12 -11.10
N TYR A 84 8.26 18.97 -11.21
CA TYR A 84 9.09 18.55 -12.34
C TYR A 84 8.32 17.52 -13.16
N ARG A 85 7.84 17.94 -14.34
CA ARG A 85 7.02 17.10 -15.22
C ARG A 85 7.91 16.38 -16.21
N GLU A 86 8.59 15.35 -15.71
CA GLU A 86 9.58 14.59 -16.48
C GLU A 86 9.67 13.14 -15.99
N TYR A 87 10.23 12.27 -16.80
CA TYR A 87 10.68 10.96 -16.41
C TYR A 87 12.18 11.02 -16.12
N VAL A 88 12.59 10.59 -14.93
CA VAL A 88 13.98 10.59 -14.48
C VAL A 88 14.57 9.20 -14.60
N ASN A 89 15.55 9.02 -15.46
CA ASN A 89 16.23 7.74 -15.67
C ASN A 89 17.67 7.79 -15.12
N ILE A 90 17.93 7.04 -14.06
CA ILE A 90 19.23 6.80 -13.46
C ILE A 90 19.73 5.44 -13.94
N GLY A 91 19.98 5.33 -15.23
CA GLY A 91 20.39 4.09 -15.87
C GLY A 91 21.85 3.71 -15.64
N ARG A 92 22.19 2.52 -16.09
CA ARG A 92 23.56 1.99 -16.08
C ARG A 92 24.50 2.94 -16.82
N ILE A 93 25.70 3.13 -16.29
CA ILE A 93 26.77 3.90 -16.95
C ILE A 93 27.93 2.98 -17.38
N SER A 94 28.60 3.34 -18.46
CA SER A 94 29.76 2.61 -18.93
C SER A 94 30.87 2.63 -17.87
N GLY A 95 31.53 1.47 -17.67
CA GLY A 95 32.63 1.33 -16.71
C GLY A 95 32.20 1.06 -15.27
N GLN A 96 30.99 0.57 -15.03
CA GLN A 96 30.41 0.22 -13.72
C GLN A 96 31.17 0.83 -12.52
N THR A 97 30.77 2.00 -12.10
CA THR A 97 31.43 2.67 -10.97
C THR A 97 30.64 2.46 -9.68
N THR A 98 31.36 2.23 -8.58
CA THR A 98 30.80 2.21 -7.22
C THR A 98 30.74 3.59 -6.58
N VAL A 99 31.06 4.63 -7.34
CA VAL A 99 31.07 6.02 -6.86
C VAL A 99 29.64 6.47 -6.53
N PRO A 100 29.40 7.05 -5.35
CA PRO A 100 28.06 7.35 -4.89
C PRO A 100 27.36 8.44 -5.70
N LEU A 101 26.06 8.26 -5.88
CA LEU A 101 25.15 9.25 -6.43
C LEU A 101 24.01 9.47 -5.43
N THR A 102 23.85 10.69 -4.93
CA THR A 102 22.66 11.09 -4.15
C THR A 102 21.77 11.99 -4.99
N VAL A 103 20.47 11.72 -5.01
CA VAL A 103 19.43 12.55 -5.63
C VAL A 103 18.45 12.92 -4.52
N GLU A 104 18.46 14.19 -4.13
CA GLU A 104 17.68 14.62 -2.97
C GLU A 104 16.93 15.92 -3.20
N ALA A 105 15.77 16.03 -2.56
CA ALA A 105 15.07 17.30 -2.42
C ALA A 105 15.85 18.22 -1.48
N ALA A 106 15.97 19.49 -1.80
CA ALA A 106 16.55 20.50 -0.91
C ALA A 106 15.78 20.64 0.41
N THR A 107 14.48 20.33 0.36
CA THR A 107 13.59 20.19 1.53
C THR A 107 12.69 18.98 1.25
N THR A 108 12.67 18.03 2.17
CA THR A 108 11.88 16.80 2.04
C THR A 108 10.42 17.11 1.68
N GLY A 109 9.84 16.36 0.73
CA GLY A 109 8.46 16.48 0.31
C GLY A 109 8.17 17.65 -0.66
N THR A 110 9.18 18.44 -1.05
CA THR A 110 8.96 19.64 -1.89
C THR A 110 9.43 19.51 -3.34
N ALA A 111 10.22 18.51 -3.67
CA ALA A 111 10.62 18.17 -5.03
C ALA A 111 9.68 17.09 -5.58
N ILE A 112 8.74 17.50 -6.42
CA ILE A 112 7.69 16.63 -6.94
C ILE A 112 8.03 16.25 -8.38
N ILE A 113 8.26 14.96 -8.64
CA ILE A 113 8.40 14.41 -9.98
C ILE A 113 7.03 13.88 -10.41
N ALA A 114 6.41 14.52 -11.41
CA ALA A 114 5.06 14.21 -11.83
C ALA A 114 5.02 13.50 -13.18
N GLY A 115 4.30 12.38 -13.23
CA GLY A 115 3.96 11.68 -14.47
C GLY A 115 2.87 12.37 -15.29
N SER A 116 2.25 13.43 -14.75
CA SER A 116 1.18 14.22 -15.39
C SER A 116 1.70 15.48 -16.08
N ASP A 117 0.94 15.95 -17.07
CA ASP A 117 1.07 17.29 -17.65
C ASP A 117 -0.19 18.11 -17.37
N VAL A 118 -0.06 19.44 -17.37
CA VAL A 118 -1.20 20.35 -17.25
C VAL A 118 -1.91 20.45 -18.61
N LEU A 119 -3.20 20.16 -18.62
CA LEU A 119 -4.05 20.33 -19.79
C LEU A 119 -4.79 21.66 -19.74
N GLY A 120 -4.81 22.34 -20.87
CA GLY A 120 -5.55 23.59 -21.08
C GLY A 120 -6.66 23.46 -22.11
N ASN A 121 -7.15 24.61 -22.59
CA ASN A 121 -8.13 24.73 -23.71
C ASN A 121 -9.45 23.98 -23.47
N TRP A 122 -9.94 24.00 -22.23
CA TRP A 122 -11.18 23.35 -21.84
C TRP A 122 -12.37 24.07 -22.44
N THR A 123 -13.16 23.37 -23.25
CA THR A 123 -14.39 23.87 -23.89
C THR A 123 -15.60 23.22 -23.22
N ALA A 124 -16.62 24.03 -22.88
CA ALA A 124 -17.87 23.48 -22.35
C ALA A 124 -18.63 22.72 -23.46
N ASP A 125 -19.18 21.55 -23.12
CA ASP A 125 -20.02 20.77 -24.00
C ASP A 125 -21.37 21.49 -24.20
N ALA A 126 -21.68 21.86 -25.45
CA ALA A 126 -22.88 22.64 -25.75
C ALA A 126 -24.19 21.87 -25.49
N GLY A 127 -24.17 20.53 -25.61
CA GLY A 127 -25.34 19.68 -25.42
C GLY A 127 -25.54 19.21 -23.97
N ASN A 128 -24.48 19.27 -23.15
CA ASN A 128 -24.49 18.69 -21.80
C ASN A 128 -23.81 19.61 -20.78
N PRO A 129 -24.54 20.59 -20.22
CA PRO A 129 -23.99 21.54 -19.26
C PRO A 129 -23.27 20.87 -18.09
N GLY A 130 -22.09 21.41 -17.76
CA GLY A 130 -21.21 20.88 -16.69
C GLY A 130 -20.24 19.79 -17.15
N ILE A 131 -20.25 19.43 -18.44
CA ILE A 131 -19.21 18.64 -19.08
C ILE A 131 -18.27 19.57 -19.84
N TYR A 132 -16.97 19.29 -19.76
CA TYR A 132 -15.92 20.02 -20.46
C TYR A 132 -15.05 19.07 -21.25
N THR A 133 -14.53 19.50 -22.37
CA THR A 133 -13.70 18.69 -23.27
C THR A 133 -12.40 19.40 -23.61
N THR A 134 -11.38 18.62 -23.85
CA THR A 134 -10.12 19.08 -24.47
C THR A 134 -9.54 17.96 -25.34
N ASP A 135 -8.65 18.30 -26.25
CA ASP A 135 -7.96 17.33 -27.08
C ASP A 135 -7.07 16.42 -26.24
N TRP A 136 -7.02 15.14 -26.63
CA TRP A 136 -6.19 14.12 -26.01
C TRP A 136 -5.26 13.50 -27.06
N SER A 137 -4.02 13.97 -27.12
CA SER A 137 -3.02 13.50 -28.09
C SER A 137 -2.29 12.22 -27.67
N HIS A 138 -2.57 11.71 -26.46
CA HIS A 138 -1.93 10.51 -25.94
C HIS A 138 -2.84 9.31 -26.13
N ASP A 139 -2.37 8.31 -26.89
CA ASP A 139 -3.02 7.03 -27.00
C ASP A 139 -2.37 6.07 -25.99
N LEU A 140 -2.92 6.05 -24.78
CA LEU A 140 -2.44 5.16 -23.70
C LEU A 140 -3.12 3.78 -23.80
N GLY A 141 -4.28 3.70 -24.43
CA GLY A 141 -5.01 2.46 -24.66
C GLY A 141 -5.41 1.70 -23.39
N GLN A 142 -5.49 0.39 -23.53
CA GLN A 142 -5.72 -0.53 -22.43
C GLN A 142 -4.48 -1.42 -22.25
N SER A 143 -4.10 -1.62 -20.98
CA SER A 143 -3.08 -2.61 -20.63
C SER A 143 -3.50 -4.02 -21.06
N ALA A 144 -2.56 -4.84 -21.47
CA ALA A 144 -2.81 -6.26 -21.64
C ALA A 144 -3.03 -6.94 -20.29
N ILE A 145 -3.94 -7.90 -20.22
CA ILE A 145 -4.12 -8.73 -19.03
C ILE A 145 -2.83 -9.54 -18.83
N PRO A 146 -2.17 -9.48 -17.66
CA PRO A 146 -0.97 -10.26 -17.41
C PRO A 146 -1.23 -11.77 -17.57
N SER A 147 -0.25 -12.51 -18.07
CA SER A 147 -0.37 -13.96 -18.23
C SER A 147 -0.69 -14.66 -16.91
N GLY A 148 -1.65 -15.55 -16.93
CA GLY A 148 -2.12 -16.28 -15.74
C GLY A 148 -3.21 -15.57 -14.93
N TRP A 149 -3.54 -14.32 -15.26
CA TRP A 149 -4.62 -13.58 -14.60
C TRP A 149 -6.00 -13.94 -15.20
N PRO A 150 -7.10 -13.69 -14.46
CA PRO A 150 -8.44 -14.01 -14.95
C PRO A 150 -8.77 -13.32 -16.28
N ALA A 151 -9.29 -14.05 -17.25
CA ALA A 151 -9.61 -13.48 -18.58
C ALA A 151 -10.82 -12.52 -18.59
N ASN A 152 -11.67 -12.59 -17.57
CA ASN A 152 -12.88 -11.76 -17.42
C ASN A 152 -12.65 -10.48 -16.61
N PHE A 153 -11.49 -9.88 -16.74
CA PHE A 153 -11.10 -8.67 -16.04
C PHE A 153 -11.99 -7.48 -16.46
N ASN A 154 -12.46 -6.70 -15.50
CA ASN A 154 -13.20 -5.49 -15.83
C ASN A 154 -12.27 -4.47 -16.50
N SER A 155 -12.65 -4.00 -17.68
CA SER A 155 -11.84 -3.12 -18.54
C SER A 155 -11.38 -1.83 -17.85
N ILE A 156 -12.09 -1.36 -16.82
CA ILE A 156 -11.67 -0.15 -16.08
C ILE A 156 -10.32 -0.34 -15.37
N ALA A 157 -10.00 -1.56 -14.91
CA ALA A 157 -8.70 -1.85 -14.30
C ALA A 157 -7.54 -1.82 -15.29
N LEU A 158 -7.84 -2.01 -16.58
CA LEU A 158 -6.84 -1.99 -17.66
C LEU A 158 -6.54 -0.58 -18.19
N ARG A 159 -7.27 0.43 -17.73
CA ARG A 159 -7.05 1.83 -18.12
C ARG A 159 -5.89 2.43 -17.35
N THR A 160 -5.13 3.31 -18.01
CA THR A 160 -3.94 3.94 -17.43
C THR A 160 -4.08 5.44 -17.23
N GLU A 161 -5.10 6.06 -17.84
CA GLU A 161 -5.33 7.49 -17.72
C GLU A 161 -5.78 7.89 -16.32
N MET A 162 -5.30 9.00 -15.88
CA MET A 162 -5.76 9.71 -14.70
C MET A 162 -5.99 11.17 -15.06
N VAL A 163 -7.05 11.75 -14.55
CA VAL A 163 -7.31 13.21 -14.61
C VAL A 163 -7.45 13.75 -13.21
N ILE A 164 -6.74 14.83 -12.92
CA ILE A 164 -6.67 15.45 -11.61
C ILE A 164 -7.08 16.92 -11.74
N VAL A 165 -8.08 17.35 -10.99
CA VAL A 165 -8.57 18.74 -11.00
C VAL A 165 -8.30 19.35 -9.63
N ASN A 166 -7.47 20.40 -9.57
CA ASN A 166 -7.08 21.08 -8.32
C ASN A 166 -6.57 20.08 -7.25
N ASN A 167 -5.66 19.19 -7.63
CA ASN A 167 -5.11 18.08 -6.84
C ASN A 167 -6.12 16.97 -6.47
N VAL A 168 -7.37 16.99 -6.93
CA VAL A 168 -8.37 15.93 -6.70
C VAL A 168 -8.41 15.00 -7.91
N PRO A 169 -8.00 13.73 -7.81
CA PRO A 169 -8.16 12.76 -8.88
C PRO A 169 -9.64 12.49 -9.16
N LEU A 170 -10.01 12.44 -10.44
CA LEU A 170 -11.34 12.10 -10.89
C LEU A 170 -11.48 10.59 -11.12
N THR A 171 -12.68 10.07 -10.94
CA THR A 171 -12.99 8.67 -11.26
C THR A 171 -13.16 8.50 -12.78
N GLN A 172 -12.44 7.57 -13.38
CA GLN A 172 -12.63 7.24 -14.78
C GLN A 172 -13.90 6.42 -15.01
N VAL A 173 -14.64 6.73 -16.07
CA VAL A 173 -15.76 5.93 -16.56
C VAL A 173 -15.49 5.47 -17.99
N THR A 174 -16.12 4.37 -18.41
CA THR A 174 -15.85 3.71 -19.71
C THR A 174 -16.75 4.19 -20.83
N SER A 175 -17.71 5.09 -20.56
CA SER A 175 -18.57 5.67 -21.58
C SER A 175 -19.00 7.11 -21.22
N TYR A 176 -19.29 7.89 -22.25
CA TYR A 176 -19.79 9.26 -22.10
C TYR A 176 -21.09 9.33 -21.28
N GLY A 177 -22.02 8.38 -21.49
CA GLY A 177 -23.29 8.34 -20.77
C GLY A 177 -23.17 8.09 -19.26
N ASN A 178 -22.02 7.63 -18.80
CA ASN A 178 -21.74 7.40 -17.38
C ASN A 178 -21.09 8.60 -16.68
N LEU A 179 -20.89 9.73 -17.39
CA LEU A 179 -20.29 10.92 -16.80
C LEU A 179 -21.21 11.54 -15.72
N ARG A 180 -20.66 11.71 -14.54
CA ARG A 180 -21.28 12.36 -13.37
C ARG A 180 -20.26 13.24 -12.66
N ALA A 181 -20.70 14.08 -11.73
CA ALA A 181 -19.79 14.97 -10.99
C ALA A 181 -18.61 14.19 -10.38
N GLY A 182 -17.39 14.65 -10.62
CA GLY A 182 -16.15 14.00 -10.18
C GLY A 182 -15.68 12.87 -11.09
N THR A 183 -16.14 12.79 -12.36
CA THR A 183 -15.70 11.74 -13.29
C THR A 183 -15.14 12.28 -14.60
N PHE A 184 -14.39 11.45 -15.31
CA PHE A 184 -13.91 11.71 -16.66
C PHE A 184 -14.05 10.47 -17.56
N TYR A 185 -14.08 10.72 -18.86
CA TYR A 185 -14.12 9.71 -19.92
C TYR A 185 -13.14 10.08 -21.02
N VAL A 186 -12.40 9.11 -21.52
CA VAL A 186 -11.51 9.25 -22.67
C VAL A 186 -12.17 8.61 -23.89
N ASN A 187 -12.42 9.41 -24.91
CA ASN A 187 -12.87 8.92 -26.21
C ASN A 187 -11.64 8.76 -27.12
N GLU A 188 -11.11 7.55 -27.21
CA GLU A 188 -9.93 7.24 -28.03
C GLU A 188 -10.19 7.44 -29.52
N ALA A 189 -11.40 7.12 -30.00
CA ALA A 189 -11.75 7.24 -31.42
C ALA A 189 -11.72 8.70 -31.92
N SER A 190 -12.02 9.66 -31.06
CA SER A 190 -11.98 11.08 -31.39
C SER A 190 -10.81 11.85 -30.75
N ASN A 191 -9.98 11.17 -29.96
CA ASN A 191 -8.86 11.74 -29.21
C ASN A 191 -9.30 12.92 -28.31
N VAL A 192 -10.35 12.71 -27.50
CA VAL A 192 -10.93 13.74 -26.63
C VAL A 192 -11.07 13.21 -25.21
N ILE A 193 -10.65 14.01 -24.24
CA ILE A 193 -11.02 13.82 -22.84
C ILE A 193 -12.28 14.62 -22.52
N HIS A 194 -13.26 13.97 -21.91
CA HIS A 194 -14.45 14.57 -21.35
C HIS A 194 -14.36 14.56 -19.81
N VAL A 195 -14.55 15.70 -19.19
CA VAL A 195 -14.50 15.87 -17.74
C VAL A 195 -15.80 16.45 -17.23
N ARG A 196 -16.40 15.83 -16.23
CA ARG A 196 -17.46 16.41 -15.44
C ARG A 196 -16.94 16.65 -14.01
N PRO A 197 -16.38 17.83 -13.72
CA PRO A 197 -15.77 18.12 -12.43
C PRO A 197 -16.80 18.10 -11.29
N ALA A 198 -16.33 18.23 -10.06
CA ALA A 198 -17.21 18.44 -8.92
C ALA A 198 -18.05 19.72 -9.10
N ALA A 199 -19.27 19.74 -8.54
CA ALA A 199 -20.16 20.90 -8.63
C ALA A 199 -19.46 22.16 -8.08
N GLY A 200 -19.63 23.30 -8.80
CA GLY A 200 -19.01 24.57 -8.43
C GLY A 200 -17.55 24.76 -8.89
N THR A 201 -16.96 23.78 -9.57
CA THR A 201 -15.61 23.91 -10.13
C THR A 201 -15.61 24.83 -11.36
N ASN A 202 -14.79 25.86 -11.34
CA ASN A 202 -14.56 26.71 -12.51
C ASN A 202 -13.38 26.18 -13.33
N MET A 203 -13.64 25.50 -14.41
CA MET A 203 -12.61 24.85 -15.26
C MET A 203 -11.68 25.88 -15.94
N GLN A 204 -12.06 27.15 -16.10
CA GLN A 204 -11.20 28.18 -16.69
C GLN A 204 -10.07 28.63 -15.75
N THR A 205 -10.28 28.48 -14.45
CA THR A 205 -9.29 28.86 -13.41
C THR A 205 -8.69 27.68 -12.68
N SER A 206 -9.20 26.47 -12.92
CA SER A 206 -8.70 25.24 -12.31
C SER A 206 -7.41 24.75 -12.95
N VAL A 207 -6.51 24.20 -12.14
CA VAL A 207 -5.39 23.42 -12.63
C VAL A 207 -5.87 22.01 -12.91
N VAL A 208 -5.88 21.61 -14.17
CA VAL A 208 -6.25 20.26 -14.60
C VAL A 208 -5.01 19.56 -15.13
N GLU A 209 -4.69 18.43 -14.52
CA GLU A 209 -3.57 17.59 -14.93
C GLU A 209 -4.08 16.27 -15.50
N ALA A 210 -3.36 15.70 -16.46
CA ALA A 210 -3.55 14.31 -16.87
C ALA A 210 -2.24 13.53 -16.82
N ALA A 211 -2.31 12.28 -16.34
CA ALA A 211 -1.17 11.37 -16.34
C ALA A 211 -0.83 10.98 -17.79
N VAL A 212 0.42 11.15 -18.17
CA VAL A 212 0.91 10.93 -19.55
C VAL A 212 2.19 10.09 -19.60
N ARG A 213 2.87 9.89 -18.45
CA ARG A 213 4.10 9.12 -18.36
C ARG A 213 3.86 7.86 -17.53
N PRO A 214 4.25 6.67 -17.99
CA PRO A 214 4.04 5.42 -17.25
C PRO A 214 4.89 5.35 -15.98
N GLN A 215 5.99 6.09 -15.91
CA GLN A 215 6.93 6.12 -14.79
C GLN A 215 7.36 7.53 -14.47
N THR A 216 7.74 7.77 -13.21
CA THR A 216 8.34 9.02 -12.74
C THR A 216 9.85 8.90 -12.59
N LEU A 217 10.35 7.77 -12.04
CA LEU A 217 11.76 7.58 -11.77
C LEU A 217 12.18 6.11 -11.94
N THR A 218 13.35 5.88 -12.53
CA THR A 218 13.98 4.56 -12.58
C THR A 218 15.44 4.62 -12.17
N VAL A 219 15.85 3.72 -11.27
CA VAL A 219 17.24 3.38 -10.97
C VAL A 219 17.48 1.98 -11.53
N SER A 220 18.34 1.83 -12.52
CA SER A 220 18.59 0.52 -13.15
C SER A 220 20.06 0.23 -13.38
N GLY A 221 20.52 -0.94 -12.92
CA GLY A 221 21.91 -1.39 -13.09
C GLY A 221 22.94 -0.48 -12.40
N ARG A 222 22.59 0.11 -11.24
CA ARG A 222 23.43 1.05 -10.50
C ARG A 222 23.86 0.47 -9.15
N THR A 223 24.93 1.03 -8.64
CA THR A 223 25.46 0.74 -7.30
C THR A 223 25.68 2.03 -6.53
N ASN A 224 25.42 2.03 -5.22
CA ASN A 224 25.58 3.16 -4.32
C ASN A 224 24.77 4.39 -4.74
N VAL A 225 23.43 4.25 -4.74
CA VAL A 225 22.50 5.33 -5.04
C VAL A 225 21.65 5.65 -3.81
N VAL A 226 21.49 6.94 -3.52
CA VAL A 226 20.55 7.45 -2.52
C VAL A 226 19.47 8.27 -3.22
N LEU A 227 18.22 7.96 -2.96
CA LEU A 227 17.06 8.79 -3.28
C LEU A 227 16.49 9.33 -1.98
N ARG A 228 16.34 10.65 -1.82
CA ARG A 228 15.89 11.23 -0.56
C ARG A 228 14.91 12.38 -0.72
N GLY A 229 13.80 12.32 0.05
CA GLY A 229 12.87 13.42 0.21
C GLY A 229 12.04 13.78 -1.01
N LEU A 230 11.92 12.90 -1.99
CA LEU A 230 11.23 13.12 -3.27
C LEU A 230 9.74 12.73 -3.17
N VAL A 231 8.89 13.40 -3.93
CA VAL A 231 7.50 13.00 -4.17
C VAL A 231 7.35 12.54 -5.62
N LEU A 232 6.86 11.32 -5.82
CA LEU A 232 6.72 10.63 -7.12
C LEU A 232 5.23 10.36 -7.34
N ARG A 233 4.58 11.12 -8.24
CA ARG A 233 3.12 11.05 -8.35
C ARG A 233 2.57 11.13 -9.77
N HIS A 234 1.31 10.70 -9.92
CA HIS A 234 0.52 10.84 -11.14
C HIS A 234 1.12 10.12 -12.36
N ALA A 235 1.77 8.97 -12.15
CA ALA A 235 2.20 8.14 -13.27
C ALA A 235 1.01 7.38 -13.87
N ALA A 236 0.98 7.29 -15.20
CA ALA A 236 0.06 6.44 -15.98
C ALA A 236 0.58 5.00 -16.05
N SER A 237 0.95 4.43 -14.89
CA SER A 237 1.52 3.08 -14.84
C SER A 237 0.49 2.02 -15.20
N ASP A 238 0.92 1.00 -15.96
CA ASP A 238 0.11 -0.14 -16.36
C ASP A 238 -0.18 -1.07 -15.20
N ILE A 239 -1.16 -1.96 -15.42
CA ILE A 239 -1.41 -3.08 -14.52
C ILE A 239 -0.11 -3.88 -14.27
N ASN A 240 0.14 -4.22 -13.01
CA ASN A 240 1.35 -4.91 -12.54
C ASN A 240 2.68 -4.17 -12.77
N THR A 241 2.64 -2.85 -12.97
CA THR A 241 3.82 -1.98 -13.02
C THR A 241 3.78 -0.92 -11.93
N VAL A 242 4.88 -0.20 -11.75
CA VAL A 242 5.03 0.81 -10.69
C VAL A 242 5.58 2.12 -11.25
N SER A 243 5.28 3.21 -10.56
CA SER A 243 5.73 4.57 -10.90
C SER A 243 7.24 4.75 -10.73
N ALA A 244 7.80 4.22 -9.64
CA ALA A 244 9.21 4.31 -9.32
C ALA A 244 9.84 2.92 -9.27
N ILE A 245 10.98 2.75 -9.94
CA ILE A 245 11.64 1.45 -10.09
C ILE A 245 13.09 1.50 -9.60
N VAL A 246 13.46 0.52 -8.77
CA VAL A 246 14.85 0.14 -8.50
C VAL A 246 15.06 -1.26 -9.05
N SER A 247 15.85 -1.42 -10.10
CA SER A 247 16.05 -2.73 -10.74
C SER A 247 17.51 -3.05 -11.01
N SER A 248 17.87 -4.34 -10.89
CA SER A 248 19.23 -4.85 -11.18
C SER A 248 20.33 -4.01 -10.53
N SER A 249 20.04 -3.47 -9.35
CA SER A 249 20.86 -2.48 -8.64
C SER A 249 21.35 -3.04 -7.30
N SER A 250 22.36 -2.39 -6.71
CA SER A 250 22.87 -2.81 -5.40
C SER A 250 23.27 -1.62 -4.54
N ASN A 251 23.16 -1.79 -3.20
CA ASN A 251 23.41 -0.73 -2.23
C ASN A 251 22.62 0.54 -2.57
N VAL A 252 21.30 0.44 -2.57
CA VAL A 252 20.40 1.57 -2.85
C VAL A 252 19.65 1.92 -1.57
N LEU A 253 19.66 3.21 -1.22
CA LEU A 253 18.86 3.77 -0.14
C LEU A 253 17.75 4.64 -0.71
N VAL A 254 16.52 4.32 -0.39
CA VAL A 254 15.34 5.14 -0.63
C VAL A 254 14.87 5.64 0.74
N ASP A 255 14.97 6.93 0.99
CA ASP A 255 14.75 7.52 2.30
C ASP A 255 13.80 8.72 2.21
N SER A 256 12.72 8.69 2.98
CA SER A 256 11.73 9.78 3.01
C SER A 256 11.14 10.09 1.62
N VAL A 257 10.86 9.06 0.82
CA VAL A 257 10.28 9.19 -0.52
C VAL A 257 8.79 8.86 -0.47
N GLU A 258 7.99 9.68 -1.14
CA GLU A 258 6.55 9.48 -1.28
C GLU A 258 6.22 9.03 -2.72
N ALA A 259 5.68 7.83 -2.92
CA ALA A 259 5.19 7.32 -4.20
C ALA A 259 3.66 7.20 -4.13
N VAL A 260 2.95 8.24 -4.55
CA VAL A 260 1.53 8.42 -4.22
C VAL A 260 0.70 8.81 -5.44
N TRP A 261 -0.58 8.41 -5.44
CA TRP A 261 -1.53 8.76 -6.49
C TRP A 261 -1.06 8.39 -7.90
N ASN A 262 -0.50 7.19 -8.05
CA ASN A 262 -0.16 6.62 -9.35
C ASN A 262 -1.27 5.68 -9.84
N ASN A 263 -1.39 5.52 -11.15
CA ASN A 263 -2.48 4.72 -11.73
C ASN A 263 -2.47 3.26 -11.26
N TRP A 264 -1.27 2.67 -11.08
CA TRP A 264 -1.17 1.30 -10.60
C TRP A 264 -0.28 1.18 -9.38
N GLY A 265 1.03 1.05 -9.51
CA GLY A 265 1.90 0.84 -8.37
C GLY A 265 2.74 2.05 -7.97
N GLY A 266 3.12 2.12 -6.68
CA GLY A 266 3.95 3.18 -6.14
C GLY A 266 5.43 2.96 -6.44
N LEU A 267 6.11 2.13 -5.63
CA LEU A 267 7.55 1.88 -5.71
C LEU A 267 7.84 0.39 -5.81
N GLY A 268 8.68 -0.01 -6.76
CA GLY A 268 9.09 -1.39 -6.97
C GLY A 268 10.59 -1.61 -6.87
N ILE A 269 10.98 -2.78 -6.35
CA ILE A 269 12.34 -3.27 -6.26
C ILE A 269 12.39 -4.60 -7.00
N PHE A 270 13.28 -4.72 -7.99
CA PHE A 270 13.31 -5.89 -8.86
C PHE A 270 14.74 -6.38 -9.10
N SER A 271 15.01 -7.65 -8.82
CA SER A 271 16.30 -8.30 -9.08
C SER A 271 17.49 -7.51 -8.52
N SER A 272 17.32 -6.92 -7.35
CA SER A 272 18.27 -6.02 -6.70
C SER A 272 18.85 -6.63 -5.42
N ARG A 273 19.89 -6.02 -4.87
CA ARG A 273 20.55 -6.50 -3.67
C ARG A 273 20.90 -5.35 -2.73
N ASN A 274 20.76 -5.59 -1.41
CA ASN A 274 21.06 -4.59 -0.38
C ASN A 274 20.30 -3.28 -0.65
N VAL A 275 18.99 -3.36 -0.78
CA VAL A 275 18.12 -2.19 -0.93
C VAL A 275 17.44 -1.91 0.40
N THR A 276 17.59 -0.69 0.89
CA THR A 276 16.85 -0.20 2.04
C THR A 276 15.84 0.84 1.58
N VAL A 277 14.58 0.65 1.94
CA VAL A 277 13.53 1.66 1.84
C VAL A 277 13.13 2.01 3.26
N GLN A 278 13.27 3.27 3.62
CA GLN A 278 12.96 3.72 4.98
C GLN A 278 12.22 5.05 5.00
N ASN A 279 11.42 5.27 6.07
CA ASN A 279 10.68 6.52 6.28
C ASN A 279 9.84 6.94 5.05
N SER A 280 9.40 5.98 4.24
CA SER A 280 8.84 6.22 2.91
C SER A 280 7.37 5.81 2.85
N ILE A 281 6.64 6.44 1.94
CA ILE A 281 5.20 6.26 1.78
C ILE A 281 4.91 5.76 0.37
N ALA A 282 4.13 4.69 0.27
CA ALA A 282 3.59 4.21 -1.00
C ALA A 282 2.07 4.03 -0.86
N SER A 283 1.31 5.11 -1.01
CA SER A 283 -0.09 5.19 -0.64
C SER A 283 -0.96 5.78 -1.75
N TYR A 284 -2.27 5.49 -1.70
CA TYR A 284 -3.23 5.98 -2.70
C TYR A 284 -2.87 5.58 -4.15
N ASN A 285 -2.21 4.45 -4.36
CA ASN A 285 -1.94 3.93 -5.70
C ASN A 285 -3.08 3.04 -6.18
N GLY A 286 -3.30 2.99 -7.49
CA GLY A 286 -4.43 2.28 -8.09
C GLY A 286 -4.41 0.76 -7.92
N GLY A 287 -3.26 0.18 -7.68
CA GLY A 287 -3.05 -1.24 -7.43
C GLY A 287 -2.27 -1.49 -6.14
N VAL A 288 -0.95 -1.40 -6.17
CA VAL A 288 -0.07 -1.78 -5.06
C VAL A 288 0.78 -0.60 -4.58
N GLY A 289 1.06 -0.53 -3.28
CA GLY A 289 1.98 0.45 -2.71
C GLY A 289 3.43 0.09 -3.03
N PHE A 290 3.98 -0.92 -2.34
CA PHE A 290 5.32 -1.46 -2.60
C PHE A 290 5.25 -2.81 -3.31
N LEU A 291 6.13 -3.02 -4.27
CA LEU A 291 6.23 -4.27 -5.03
C LEU A 291 7.68 -4.75 -5.07
N GLY A 292 7.95 -6.00 -4.71
CA GLY A 292 9.28 -6.61 -4.78
C GLY A 292 9.28 -7.93 -5.53
N ASN A 293 10.34 -8.19 -6.31
CA ASN A 293 10.52 -9.49 -6.96
C ASN A 293 12.00 -9.82 -7.17
N ARG A 294 12.40 -11.01 -6.70
CA ARG A 294 13.75 -11.57 -6.84
C ARG A 294 14.84 -10.71 -6.22
N ASP A 295 14.56 -10.13 -5.06
CA ASP A 295 15.50 -9.28 -4.36
C ASP A 295 16.23 -10.03 -3.23
N GLN A 296 17.41 -9.52 -2.86
CA GLN A 296 18.25 -10.09 -1.82
C GLN A 296 18.67 -9.03 -0.80
N ALA A 297 18.54 -9.35 0.48
CA ALA A 297 18.87 -8.46 1.59
C ALA A 297 18.13 -7.10 1.48
N THR A 298 16.80 -7.18 1.38
CA THR A 298 15.92 -6.00 1.33
C THR A 298 15.46 -5.62 2.73
N VAL A 299 15.52 -4.34 3.04
CA VAL A 299 15.01 -3.78 4.31
C VAL A 299 13.90 -2.78 4.00
N LEU A 300 12.75 -2.99 4.61
CA LEU A 300 11.65 -2.01 4.69
C LEU A 300 11.52 -1.58 6.14
N ASP A 301 11.85 -0.33 6.47
CA ASP A 301 11.85 0.16 7.85
C ASP A 301 11.13 1.51 7.98
N PHE A 302 10.21 1.63 8.95
CA PHE A 302 9.37 2.82 9.12
C PHE A 302 8.66 3.29 7.85
N ASN A 303 8.10 2.35 7.07
CA ASN A 303 7.37 2.69 5.86
C ASN A 303 5.86 2.61 6.07
N GLU A 304 5.14 3.33 5.23
CA GLU A 304 3.68 3.35 5.20
C GLU A 304 3.16 2.93 3.83
N SER A 305 2.16 2.03 3.79
CA SER A 305 1.45 1.63 2.58
C SER A 305 -0.04 1.52 2.86
N ASP A 306 -0.81 2.53 2.48
CA ASP A 306 -2.21 2.63 2.84
C ASP A 306 -3.09 3.12 1.69
N TYR A 307 -4.39 2.84 1.78
CA TYR A 307 -5.40 3.25 0.79
C TYR A 307 -5.06 2.87 -0.65
N ASN A 308 -4.24 1.84 -0.88
CA ASN A 308 -3.93 1.36 -2.23
C ASN A 308 -5.05 0.51 -2.81
N ASN A 309 -4.98 0.24 -4.12
CA ASN A 309 -5.92 -0.52 -4.93
C ASN A 309 -7.26 0.20 -5.20
N TRP A 310 -7.26 1.52 -5.34
CA TRP A 310 -8.48 2.25 -5.71
C TRP A 310 -8.94 1.92 -7.13
N ARG A 311 -8.04 1.65 -8.08
CA ARG A 311 -8.38 1.27 -9.47
C ARG A 311 -8.93 -0.16 -9.54
N GLY A 312 -8.29 -1.11 -8.85
CA GLY A 312 -8.79 -2.47 -8.76
C GLY A 312 -10.16 -2.54 -8.06
N ALA A 313 -10.36 -1.77 -6.99
CA ALA A 313 -11.64 -1.67 -6.31
C ALA A 313 -12.76 -1.15 -7.22
N GLN A 314 -12.48 -0.21 -8.15
CA GLN A 314 -13.44 0.20 -9.18
C GLN A 314 -13.86 -0.97 -10.09
N ALA A 315 -12.99 -1.93 -10.29
CA ALA A 315 -13.22 -3.14 -11.06
C ALA A 315 -13.78 -4.31 -10.22
N ALA A 316 -14.03 -4.11 -8.93
CA ALA A 316 -14.32 -5.15 -7.94
C ALA A 316 -13.21 -6.22 -7.88
N PHE A 317 -11.96 -5.82 -8.06
CA PHE A 317 -10.79 -6.67 -8.10
C PHE A 317 -9.87 -6.40 -6.89
N TYR A 318 -9.74 -7.41 -6.02
CA TYR A 318 -9.07 -7.32 -4.73
C TYR A 318 -7.96 -8.36 -4.54
N GLU A 319 -7.59 -9.05 -5.60
CA GLU A 319 -6.65 -10.18 -5.61
C GLU A 319 -5.43 -9.89 -6.51
N TRP A 320 -4.49 -10.83 -6.63
CA TRP A 320 -3.36 -10.83 -7.59
C TRP A 320 -2.30 -9.74 -7.41
N GLY A 321 -2.12 -9.23 -6.22
CA GLY A 321 -1.06 -8.29 -5.91
C GLY A 321 -1.56 -6.87 -5.68
N MET A 322 -2.84 -6.74 -5.38
CA MET A 322 -3.46 -5.48 -5.05
C MET A 322 -3.41 -5.26 -3.54
N GLY A 323 -2.95 -4.11 -3.12
CA GLY A 323 -2.96 -3.76 -1.70
C GLY A 323 -1.75 -2.95 -1.26
N GLY A 324 -1.35 -3.09 0.00
CA GLY A 324 -0.26 -2.30 0.57
C GLY A 324 1.10 -2.67 0.01
N THR A 325 1.53 -3.90 0.24
CA THR A 325 2.88 -4.36 -0.11
C THR A 325 2.84 -5.81 -0.57
N LYS A 326 3.42 -6.09 -1.74
CA LYS A 326 3.61 -7.46 -2.24
C LYS A 326 5.06 -7.74 -2.54
N MET A 327 5.59 -8.86 -2.01
CA MET A 327 6.96 -9.32 -2.17
C MET A 327 6.98 -10.76 -2.69
N MET A 328 7.71 -11.02 -3.76
CA MET A 328 7.82 -12.34 -4.41
C MET A 328 9.28 -12.75 -4.57
N ASP A 329 9.56 -14.04 -4.44
CA ASP A 329 10.90 -14.61 -4.68
C ASP A 329 12.02 -13.92 -3.86
N MET A 330 11.73 -13.49 -2.64
CA MET A 330 12.70 -12.74 -1.80
C MET A 330 13.71 -13.69 -1.14
N ARG A 331 14.93 -13.23 -1.01
CA ARG A 331 15.98 -13.89 -0.22
C ARG A 331 16.51 -12.95 0.85
N THR A 332 16.18 -13.23 2.09
CA THR A 332 16.49 -12.40 3.26
C THR A 332 15.88 -11.01 3.15
N ALA A 333 14.67 -10.87 3.64
CA ALA A 333 14.02 -9.56 3.76
C ALA A 333 13.62 -9.28 5.21
N THR A 334 13.74 -8.02 5.59
CA THR A 334 13.32 -7.53 6.90
C THR A 334 12.31 -6.41 6.72
N VAL A 335 11.15 -6.54 7.36
CA VAL A 335 10.10 -5.53 7.41
C VAL A 335 9.92 -5.14 8.86
N THR A 336 10.28 -3.90 9.21
CA THR A 336 10.21 -3.41 10.59
C THR A 336 9.46 -2.11 10.68
N ASN A 337 8.73 -1.91 11.79
CA ASN A 337 8.00 -0.67 12.02
C ASN A 337 7.11 -0.26 10.83
N HIS A 338 6.52 -1.23 10.15
CA HIS A 338 5.77 -1.02 8.92
C HIS A 338 4.29 -0.81 9.21
N TYR A 339 3.72 0.20 8.57
CA TYR A 339 2.30 0.52 8.68
C TYR A 339 1.60 0.20 7.35
N SER A 340 0.59 -0.68 7.39
CA SER A 340 -0.19 -0.99 6.20
C SER A 340 -1.67 -1.06 6.57
N TYR A 341 -2.44 -0.05 6.14
CA TYR A 341 -3.82 0.05 6.58
C TYR A 341 -4.78 0.54 5.49
N ASN A 342 -6.05 0.13 5.62
CA ASN A 342 -7.14 0.54 4.74
C ASN A 342 -6.91 0.27 3.24
N ASN A 343 -6.05 -0.68 2.88
CA ASN A 343 -5.89 -1.08 1.50
C ASN A 343 -7.12 -1.86 1.01
N GLN A 344 -7.45 -1.69 -0.26
CA GLN A 344 -8.53 -2.43 -0.93
C GLN A 344 -8.03 -3.80 -1.42
N GLY A 345 -7.27 -4.49 -0.58
CA GLY A 345 -6.63 -5.78 -0.81
C GLY A 345 -5.90 -6.22 0.44
N GLU A 346 -4.76 -6.89 0.29
CA GLU A 346 -3.88 -7.31 1.36
C GLU A 346 -3.10 -6.12 1.94
N GLY A 347 -2.81 -6.16 3.25
CA GLY A 347 -1.89 -5.22 3.88
C GLY A 347 -0.44 -5.51 3.50
N LEU A 348 0.01 -6.72 3.80
CA LEU A 348 1.34 -7.23 3.46
C LEU A 348 1.20 -8.63 2.88
N TRP A 349 1.87 -8.89 1.78
CA TRP A 349 1.79 -10.18 1.08
C TRP A 349 3.19 -10.66 0.69
N PHE A 350 3.56 -11.83 1.19
CA PHE A 350 4.71 -12.59 0.70
C PHE A 350 4.20 -13.75 -0.16
N ASP A 351 4.42 -13.67 -1.47
CA ASP A 351 3.95 -14.61 -2.48
C ASP A 351 5.13 -15.31 -3.14
N THR A 352 5.06 -16.61 -3.22
CA THR A 352 5.97 -17.52 -3.95
C THR A 352 7.44 -17.42 -3.57
N ASP A 353 7.99 -18.54 -3.09
CA ASP A 353 9.42 -18.80 -2.91
C ASP A 353 10.19 -17.77 -2.07
N ASN A 354 9.56 -17.22 -1.01
CA ASN A 354 10.24 -16.33 -0.09
C ASN A 354 10.96 -17.13 1.00
N LYS A 355 12.22 -16.74 1.31
CA LYS A 355 13.08 -17.39 2.30
C LYS A 355 13.77 -16.38 3.22
N ASN A 356 13.86 -16.71 4.51
CA ASN A 356 14.50 -15.90 5.55
C ASN A 356 13.86 -14.51 5.69
N ILE A 357 12.55 -14.48 5.95
CA ILE A 357 11.80 -13.24 6.10
C ILE A 357 11.53 -12.95 7.57
N THR A 358 11.74 -11.71 7.99
CA THR A 358 11.37 -11.24 9.33
C THR A 358 10.44 -10.03 9.20
N ILE A 359 9.29 -10.11 9.88
CA ILE A 359 8.31 -9.03 10.04
C ILE A 359 8.23 -8.73 11.54
N ASP A 360 8.63 -7.54 11.96
CA ASP A 360 8.72 -7.17 13.37
C ASP A 360 8.13 -5.78 13.60
N ASN A 361 7.28 -5.66 14.63
CA ASN A 361 6.64 -4.40 15.00
C ASN A 361 5.85 -3.75 13.86
N ALA A 362 5.12 -4.55 13.08
CA ALA A 362 4.23 -4.04 12.03
C ALA A 362 2.83 -3.76 12.59
N THR A 363 2.14 -2.76 12.02
CA THR A 363 0.71 -2.51 12.24
C THR A 363 -0.02 -2.69 10.92
N LEU A 364 -0.83 -3.73 10.83
CA LEU A 364 -1.57 -4.12 9.64
C LEU A 364 -3.08 -4.06 9.97
N ALA A 365 -3.78 -3.01 9.50
CA ALA A 365 -5.13 -2.75 9.98
C ALA A 365 -6.13 -2.37 8.88
N GLY A 366 -7.35 -2.89 8.97
CA GLY A 366 -8.45 -2.48 8.10
C GLY A 366 -8.27 -2.83 6.62
N ASN A 367 -7.40 -3.78 6.29
CA ASN A 367 -7.20 -4.24 4.92
C ASN A 367 -8.33 -5.17 4.48
N VAL A 368 -8.80 -5.03 3.24
CA VAL A 368 -10.07 -5.69 2.82
C VAL A 368 -9.94 -7.21 2.79
N THR A 369 -8.83 -7.76 2.32
CA THR A 369 -8.65 -9.22 2.19
C THR A 369 -7.94 -9.83 3.38
N ALA A 370 -6.70 -9.47 3.64
CA ALA A 370 -5.93 -9.95 4.78
C ALA A 370 -4.99 -8.86 5.33
N ALA A 371 -4.71 -8.90 6.63
CA ALA A 371 -3.63 -8.09 7.20
C ALA A 371 -2.28 -8.58 6.66
N LEU A 372 -2.03 -9.88 6.76
CA LEU A 372 -0.85 -10.56 6.19
C LEU A 372 -1.29 -11.78 5.37
N GLN A 373 -0.81 -11.90 4.13
CA GLN A 373 -0.94 -13.10 3.32
C GLN A 373 0.43 -13.75 3.12
N LEU A 374 0.50 -15.05 3.36
CA LEU A 374 1.67 -15.89 3.16
C LEU A 374 1.30 -16.99 2.15
N GLU A 375 1.77 -16.86 0.91
CA GLU A 375 1.40 -17.76 -0.18
C GLU A 375 2.62 -18.43 -0.79
N ARG A 376 2.63 -19.77 -0.80
CA ARG A 376 3.64 -20.61 -1.47
C ARG A 376 5.08 -20.32 -1.04
N ASN A 377 5.30 -20.22 0.27
CA ASN A 377 6.62 -19.91 0.82
C ASN A 377 7.24 -21.11 1.53
N GLU A 378 8.51 -21.38 1.27
CA GLU A 378 9.30 -22.37 2.00
C GLU A 378 9.71 -21.86 3.38
N GLY A 379 9.87 -20.57 3.53
CA GLY A 379 10.32 -19.95 4.78
C GLY A 379 11.84 -20.11 5.03
N PRO A 380 12.33 -19.98 6.28
CA PRO A 380 11.55 -19.55 7.44
C PRO A 380 11.00 -18.13 7.29
N ILE A 381 9.77 -17.92 7.77
CA ILE A 381 9.15 -16.58 7.88
C ILE A 381 8.76 -16.36 9.34
N THR A 382 9.21 -15.25 9.91
CA THR A 382 8.86 -14.85 11.29
C THR A 382 8.00 -13.59 11.27
N LEU A 383 6.84 -13.66 11.93
CA LEU A 383 6.01 -12.52 12.30
C LEU A 383 6.06 -12.36 13.81
N GLU A 384 6.54 -11.22 14.29
CA GLU A 384 6.68 -10.98 15.73
C GLU A 384 6.30 -9.56 16.14
N ASN A 385 5.86 -9.41 17.41
CA ASN A 385 5.60 -8.12 18.08
C ASN A 385 4.68 -7.18 17.28
N SER A 386 3.78 -7.72 16.47
CA SER A 386 2.99 -6.98 15.48
C SER A 386 1.51 -6.93 15.86
N HIS A 387 0.79 -5.97 15.28
CA HIS A 387 -0.64 -5.76 15.48
C HIS A 387 -1.39 -5.99 14.16
N LEU A 388 -2.30 -6.96 14.14
CA LEU A 388 -3.12 -7.33 12.99
C LEU A 388 -4.59 -7.09 13.37
N CYS A 389 -5.22 -6.07 12.76
CA CYS A 389 -6.48 -5.56 13.28
C CYS A 389 -7.51 -5.30 12.18
N THR A 390 -8.76 -5.65 12.45
CA THR A 390 -9.95 -5.24 11.66
C THR A 390 -9.83 -5.49 10.14
N SER A 391 -9.01 -6.43 9.73
CA SER A 391 -8.82 -6.84 8.34
C SER A 391 -9.74 -8.01 7.97
N GLY A 392 -9.82 -8.35 6.69
CA GLY A 392 -10.64 -9.48 6.23
C GLY A 392 -10.21 -10.82 6.82
N VAL A 393 -8.91 -11.02 7.04
CA VAL A 393 -8.28 -12.11 7.79
C VAL A 393 -7.05 -11.52 8.49
N GLY A 394 -6.70 -11.99 9.68
CA GLY A 394 -5.46 -11.59 10.33
C GLY A 394 -4.23 -12.12 9.57
N VAL A 395 -4.01 -13.44 9.58
CA VAL A 395 -3.00 -14.09 8.72
C VAL A 395 -3.67 -15.14 7.85
N ASN A 396 -3.57 -14.98 6.53
CA ASN A 396 -4.00 -15.96 5.55
C ASN A 396 -2.80 -16.75 5.04
N VAL A 397 -2.80 -18.07 5.26
CA VAL A 397 -1.71 -18.98 4.86
C VAL A 397 -2.18 -19.87 3.72
N LEU A 398 -1.59 -19.71 2.53
CA LEU A 398 -1.86 -20.51 1.36
C LEU A 398 -0.62 -21.36 1.03
N THR A 399 -0.64 -22.62 1.42
CA THR A 399 0.44 -23.60 1.17
C THR A 399 1.83 -23.00 1.44
N SER A 400 2.09 -22.66 2.69
CA SER A 400 3.39 -22.14 3.15
C SER A 400 3.85 -22.91 4.39
N GLU A 401 5.16 -23.06 4.57
CA GLU A 401 5.73 -23.82 5.68
C GLU A 401 6.81 -23.04 6.44
N ASN A 402 7.23 -23.60 7.58
CA ASN A 402 8.26 -23.04 8.46
C ASN A 402 7.94 -21.62 8.94
N LEU A 403 6.69 -21.38 9.37
CA LEU A 403 6.20 -20.10 9.82
C LEU A 403 6.34 -19.97 11.34
N THR A 404 6.88 -18.86 11.83
CA THR A 404 6.90 -18.51 13.25
C THR A 404 6.05 -17.26 13.48
N ILE A 405 4.96 -17.40 14.24
CA ILE A 405 4.05 -16.32 14.61
C ILE A 405 4.11 -16.18 16.13
N LYS A 406 4.75 -15.11 16.63
CA LYS A 406 5.00 -14.97 18.07
C LYS A 406 4.81 -13.58 18.61
N ASN A 407 4.24 -13.47 19.81
CA ASN A 407 4.07 -12.21 20.55
C ASN A 407 3.26 -11.14 19.79
N ASN A 408 2.32 -11.54 18.94
CA ASN A 408 1.48 -10.62 18.18
C ASN A 408 0.14 -10.42 18.87
N THR A 409 -0.52 -9.32 18.52
CA THR A 409 -1.92 -9.05 18.87
C THR A 409 -2.78 -9.11 17.61
N PHE A 410 -3.78 -9.95 17.63
CA PHE A 410 -4.82 -10.07 16.60
C PHE A 410 -6.12 -9.53 17.17
N TYR A 411 -6.82 -8.70 16.42
CA TYR A 411 -8.05 -8.11 16.90
C TYR A 411 -9.09 -7.94 15.78
N ASN A 412 -10.23 -8.61 15.94
CA ASN A 412 -11.43 -8.41 15.11
C ASN A 412 -11.16 -8.54 13.60
N ASN A 413 -10.33 -9.48 13.19
CA ASN A 413 -10.14 -9.82 11.80
C ASN A 413 -11.22 -10.81 11.34
N GLY A 414 -11.60 -10.79 10.05
CA GLY A 414 -12.61 -11.67 9.49
C GLY A 414 -14.00 -11.03 9.29
N GLY A 415 -14.11 -9.70 9.32
CA GLY A 415 -15.41 -8.99 9.32
C GLY A 415 -16.27 -9.14 8.06
N THR A 416 -15.69 -9.25 6.86
CA THR A 416 -16.46 -9.27 5.58
C THR A 416 -16.03 -10.34 4.59
N ASN A 417 -14.95 -11.06 4.87
CA ASN A 417 -14.39 -12.06 3.97
C ASN A 417 -15.06 -13.44 4.21
N LYS A 418 -15.00 -14.31 3.20
CA LYS A 418 -15.42 -15.71 3.29
C LYS A 418 -14.60 -16.53 4.30
N TYR A 419 -13.45 -16.05 4.74
CA TYR A 419 -12.49 -16.72 5.61
C TYR A 419 -12.46 -16.19 7.05
N GLN A 420 -13.45 -15.64 7.55
CA GLN A 420 -13.70 -15.03 8.86
C GLN A 420 -12.88 -15.63 10.03
N ALA A 421 -11.58 -15.30 10.11
CA ALA A 421 -10.69 -15.82 11.15
C ALA A 421 -9.52 -14.88 11.46
N GLU A 422 -8.94 -15.00 12.67
CA GLU A 422 -7.68 -14.37 13.03
C GLU A 422 -6.50 -15.04 12.31
N ILE A 423 -6.48 -16.37 12.25
CA ILE A 423 -5.57 -17.14 11.38
C ILE A 423 -6.41 -18.09 10.51
N TYR A 424 -6.13 -18.11 9.24
CA TYR A 424 -6.79 -18.98 8.28
C TYR A 424 -5.79 -19.76 7.42
N LEU A 425 -5.99 -21.08 7.36
CA LEU A 425 -5.17 -21.99 6.54
C LEU A 425 -5.96 -22.43 5.31
N ALA A 426 -5.51 -22.03 4.14
CA ALA A 426 -6.10 -22.35 2.84
C ALA A 426 -5.07 -23.07 1.94
N GLY A 427 -4.51 -24.17 2.41
CA GLY A 427 -3.55 -24.97 1.65
C GLY A 427 -4.14 -25.66 0.43
N GLN A 428 -3.35 -25.84 -0.61
CA GLN A 428 -3.71 -26.67 -1.76
C GLN A 428 -3.61 -28.15 -1.36
N SER A 429 -4.64 -28.93 -1.69
CA SER A 429 -4.68 -30.36 -1.35
C SER A 429 -3.51 -31.12 -2.00
N GLY A 430 -2.78 -31.89 -1.16
CA GLY A 430 -1.57 -32.60 -1.55
C GLY A 430 -0.35 -31.71 -1.79
N GLY A 431 -0.42 -30.44 -1.37
CA GLY A 431 0.67 -29.48 -1.56
C GLY A 431 0.86 -29.02 -3.01
N ILE A 432 1.96 -28.33 -3.25
CA ILE A 432 2.35 -27.85 -4.59
C ILE A 432 3.84 -28.02 -4.83
N LYS A 433 4.24 -28.00 -6.09
CA LYS A 433 5.66 -27.96 -6.46
C LYS A 433 6.08 -26.51 -6.72
N ILE A 434 7.14 -26.10 -6.05
CA ILE A 434 7.77 -24.78 -6.20
C ILE A 434 9.17 -24.98 -6.79
N LYS A 435 9.55 -24.06 -7.65
CA LYS A 435 10.90 -24.00 -8.20
C LYS A 435 11.65 -22.83 -7.58
N ASP A 436 12.74 -23.13 -6.86
CA ASP A 436 13.66 -22.11 -6.37
C ASP A 436 14.28 -21.35 -7.55
N TRP A 437 14.11 -20.03 -7.57
CA TRP A 437 14.58 -19.22 -8.70
C TRP A 437 16.11 -19.05 -8.73
N GLN A 438 16.81 -19.25 -7.60
CA GLN A 438 18.28 -19.15 -7.52
C GLN A 438 18.96 -20.45 -7.89
N THR A 439 18.48 -21.58 -7.35
CA THR A 439 19.10 -22.91 -7.54
C THR A 439 18.49 -23.68 -8.70
N ALA A 440 17.30 -23.30 -9.13
CA ALA A 440 16.46 -24.01 -10.09
C ALA A 440 16.00 -25.40 -9.61
N GLU A 441 16.22 -25.75 -8.35
CA GLU A 441 15.71 -26.98 -7.73
C GLU A 441 14.20 -26.89 -7.55
N THR A 442 13.53 -28.03 -7.67
CA THR A 442 12.08 -28.15 -7.44
C THR A 442 11.84 -28.96 -6.18
N TYR A 443 11.00 -28.44 -5.30
CA TYR A 443 10.63 -29.09 -4.04
C TYR A 443 9.12 -29.13 -3.85
N ASP A 444 8.65 -30.07 -3.05
CA ASP A 444 7.24 -30.16 -2.66
C ASP A 444 7.03 -29.25 -1.44
N LEU A 445 6.01 -28.41 -1.52
CA LEU A 445 5.63 -27.46 -0.48
C LEU A 445 4.28 -27.87 0.10
N LEU A 446 4.24 -27.99 1.42
CA LEU A 446 3.04 -28.30 2.20
C LEU A 446 2.69 -27.13 3.14
N THR A 447 1.60 -27.25 3.89
CA THR A 447 1.30 -26.33 4.99
C THR A 447 1.72 -26.99 6.30
N THR A 448 3.00 -26.83 6.70
CA THR A 448 3.62 -27.52 7.84
C THR A 448 4.58 -26.61 8.60
N GLY A 449 5.03 -27.09 9.78
CA GLY A 449 6.13 -26.45 10.54
C GLY A 449 5.76 -25.10 11.15
N MET A 450 4.49 -24.85 11.48
CA MET A 450 4.08 -23.59 12.13
C MET A 450 4.43 -23.60 13.63
N VAL A 451 5.05 -22.50 14.08
CA VAL A 451 5.23 -22.17 15.50
C VAL A 451 4.31 -21.01 15.85
N LEU A 452 3.42 -21.21 16.84
CA LEU A 452 2.42 -20.25 17.25
C LEU A 452 2.52 -20.01 18.76
N THR A 453 3.20 -18.94 19.19
CA THR A 453 3.53 -18.78 20.60
C THR A 453 3.42 -17.36 21.14
N GLY A 454 2.86 -17.22 22.34
CA GLY A 454 2.80 -15.94 23.05
C GLY A 454 1.86 -14.90 22.43
N ASN A 455 1.02 -15.28 21.47
CA ASN A 455 0.12 -14.35 20.80
C ASN A 455 -1.16 -14.11 21.62
N THR A 456 -1.79 -12.96 21.36
CA THR A 456 -3.11 -12.62 21.88
C THR A 456 -4.07 -12.53 20.69
N PHE A 457 -5.14 -13.31 20.72
CA PHE A 457 -6.19 -13.35 19.71
C PHE A 457 -7.49 -12.86 20.31
N GLU A 458 -8.06 -11.83 19.73
CA GLU A 458 -9.27 -11.18 20.24
C GLU A 458 -10.31 -11.02 19.16
N ASP A 459 -11.29 -11.91 19.19
CA ASP A 459 -12.41 -11.92 18.28
C ASP A 459 -13.55 -11.07 18.87
N ALA A 460 -13.88 -9.96 18.23
CA ALA A 460 -14.83 -8.98 18.77
C ALA A 460 -16.25 -9.14 18.24
N SER A 461 -16.45 -9.91 17.18
CA SER A 461 -17.73 -10.01 16.46
C SER A 461 -18.27 -11.44 16.44
N ALA A 462 -19.60 -11.55 16.40
CA ALA A 462 -20.26 -12.86 16.26
C ALA A 462 -19.96 -13.49 14.89
N GLY A 463 -19.67 -14.79 14.89
CA GLY A 463 -19.41 -15.56 13.67
C GLY A 463 -17.97 -15.55 13.17
N GLN A 464 -17.05 -14.91 13.90
CA GLN A 464 -15.63 -14.98 13.64
C GLN A 464 -15.00 -16.17 14.36
N ASP A 465 -14.00 -16.77 13.72
CA ASP A 465 -13.21 -17.86 14.29
C ASP A 465 -11.81 -17.32 14.71
N VAL A 466 -11.30 -17.73 15.86
CA VAL A 466 -9.92 -17.41 16.25
C VAL A 466 -8.92 -18.18 15.39
N PHE A 467 -9.34 -19.31 14.85
CA PHE A 467 -8.56 -20.13 13.92
C PHE A 467 -9.49 -20.82 12.94
N GLY A 468 -9.16 -20.83 11.65
CA GLY A 468 -9.94 -21.50 10.61
C GLY A 468 -9.07 -22.26 9.63
N THR A 469 -9.62 -23.32 8.99
CA THR A 469 -8.89 -24.08 7.97
C THR A 469 -9.81 -24.69 6.93
N TYR A 470 -9.24 -24.81 5.70
CA TYR A 470 -9.73 -25.68 4.63
C TYR A 470 -8.93 -26.97 4.49
N LEU A 471 -7.86 -27.16 5.24
CA LEU A 471 -7.09 -28.39 5.18
C LEU A 471 -7.95 -29.60 5.55
N SER A 472 -7.77 -30.70 4.84
CA SER A 472 -8.52 -31.95 5.06
C SER A 472 -7.62 -33.17 4.91
N GLY A 473 -8.06 -34.32 5.40
CA GLY A 473 -7.35 -35.59 5.25
C GLY A 473 -5.89 -35.54 5.71
N ALA A 474 -4.96 -35.93 4.82
CA ALA A 474 -3.54 -35.94 5.08
C ALA A 474 -2.97 -34.54 5.34
N ASP A 475 -3.40 -33.53 4.59
CA ASP A 475 -2.90 -32.14 4.73
C ASP A 475 -3.14 -31.58 6.13
N TRP A 476 -4.33 -31.90 6.71
CA TRP A 476 -4.61 -31.53 8.11
C TRP A 476 -3.73 -32.31 9.08
N SER A 477 -3.49 -33.61 8.83
CA SER A 477 -2.67 -34.44 9.71
C SER A 477 -1.22 -33.96 9.69
N ASP A 478 -0.69 -33.62 8.52
CA ASP A 478 0.67 -33.11 8.35
C ASP A 478 0.83 -31.75 9.06
N PHE A 479 -0.14 -30.86 8.92
CA PHE A 479 -0.16 -29.60 9.67
C PHE A 479 -0.23 -29.85 11.19
N ALA A 480 -1.20 -30.62 11.66
CA ALA A 480 -1.43 -30.84 13.09
C ALA A 480 -0.23 -31.51 13.77
N ASN A 481 0.42 -32.49 13.10
CA ASN A 481 1.59 -33.18 13.62
C ASN A 481 2.87 -32.31 13.68
N THR A 482 2.91 -31.21 12.91
CA THR A 482 4.07 -30.30 12.84
C THR A 482 3.81 -28.96 13.52
N LEU A 483 2.58 -28.69 13.96
CA LEU A 483 2.25 -27.48 14.70
C LEU A 483 2.90 -27.50 16.09
N ASN A 484 3.57 -26.40 16.45
CA ASN A 484 4.05 -26.16 17.80
C ASN A 484 3.38 -24.89 18.36
N ALA A 485 2.36 -25.05 19.20
CA ALA A 485 1.63 -23.94 19.79
C ALA A 485 1.77 -23.90 21.31
N SER A 486 1.94 -22.70 21.87
CA SER A 486 2.12 -22.52 23.32
C SER A 486 1.91 -21.07 23.77
N ASN A 487 1.51 -20.89 25.03
CA ASN A 487 1.43 -19.59 25.70
C ASN A 487 0.57 -18.54 24.99
N ASN A 488 -0.38 -18.97 24.16
CA ASN A 488 -1.30 -18.07 23.48
C ASN A 488 -2.48 -17.70 24.40
N LYS A 489 -3.06 -16.55 24.16
CA LYS A 489 -4.27 -16.05 24.81
C LYS A 489 -5.36 -15.95 23.76
N TRP A 490 -6.40 -16.77 23.91
CA TRP A 490 -7.52 -16.86 23.00
C TRP A 490 -8.76 -16.23 23.64
N TYR A 491 -9.30 -15.18 23.02
CA TYR A 491 -10.49 -14.50 23.51
C TYR A 491 -11.58 -14.50 22.45
N ASN A 492 -12.79 -14.91 22.82
CA ASN A 492 -13.95 -14.78 21.97
C ASN A 492 -15.19 -14.54 22.87
N PRO A 493 -15.83 -13.36 22.77
CA PRO A 493 -16.96 -12.99 23.63
C PRO A 493 -18.25 -13.71 23.28
N THR A 494 -18.34 -14.35 22.12
CA THR A 494 -19.58 -14.96 21.63
C THR A 494 -19.62 -16.48 21.78
N THR A 495 -18.48 -17.16 21.67
CA THR A 495 -18.42 -18.62 21.78
C THR A 495 -17.05 -19.15 22.18
N ALA A 496 -17.04 -20.19 23.00
CA ALA A 496 -15.80 -20.94 23.28
C ALA A 496 -15.40 -21.89 22.13
N SER A 497 -16.34 -22.22 21.22
CA SER A 497 -16.12 -23.09 20.07
C SER A 497 -15.81 -22.28 18.83
N SER A 498 -14.64 -21.62 18.83
CA SER A 498 -14.16 -20.72 17.78
C SER A 498 -12.90 -21.21 17.03
N PHE A 499 -12.53 -22.47 17.24
CA PHE A 499 -11.49 -23.13 16.45
C PHE A 499 -12.16 -24.01 15.38
N LYS A 500 -12.09 -23.59 14.13
CA LYS A 500 -12.60 -24.35 13.00
C LYS A 500 -11.50 -25.27 12.47
N ILE A 501 -11.62 -26.56 12.79
CA ILE A 501 -10.66 -27.59 12.39
C ILE A 501 -11.14 -28.36 11.14
N VAL A 502 -10.48 -29.47 10.83
CA VAL A 502 -10.76 -30.33 9.68
C VAL A 502 -12.26 -30.58 9.48
N ASN A 503 -12.71 -30.57 8.23
CA ASN A 503 -14.11 -30.75 7.82
C ASN A 503 -15.08 -29.66 8.36
N GLY A 504 -14.57 -28.49 8.68
CA GLY A 504 -15.38 -27.37 9.19
C GLY A 504 -15.91 -27.55 10.60
N LYS A 505 -15.39 -28.52 11.36
CA LYS A 505 -15.83 -28.76 12.72
C LYS A 505 -15.36 -27.68 13.66
N LEU A 506 -16.29 -27.02 14.36
CA LEU A 506 -15.99 -26.05 15.40
C LEU A 506 -15.73 -26.76 16.73
N VAL A 507 -14.65 -26.42 17.41
CA VAL A 507 -14.26 -26.96 18.71
C VAL A 507 -13.79 -25.83 19.64
N ASN A 508 -13.84 -26.09 20.94
CA ASN A 508 -13.22 -25.24 21.96
C ASN A 508 -11.72 -25.55 22.12
N LEU A 509 -11.03 -24.83 22.99
CA LEU A 509 -9.59 -25.02 23.23
C LEU A 509 -9.21 -26.46 23.63
N THR A 510 -10.07 -27.17 24.38
CA THR A 510 -9.84 -28.59 24.71
C THR A 510 -9.90 -29.47 23.45
N GLY A 511 -10.89 -29.23 22.60
CA GLY A 511 -11.00 -29.93 21.31
C GLY A 511 -9.87 -29.61 20.36
N TRP A 512 -9.39 -28.36 20.35
CA TRP A 512 -8.23 -27.91 19.60
C TRP A 512 -6.96 -28.68 20.03
N ARG A 513 -6.66 -28.74 21.34
CA ARG A 513 -5.56 -29.52 21.91
C ARG A 513 -5.62 -31.01 21.54
N SER A 514 -6.83 -31.58 21.60
CA SER A 514 -7.01 -32.99 21.23
C SER A 514 -6.77 -33.24 19.73
N ALA A 515 -7.08 -32.26 18.88
CA ALA A 515 -6.93 -32.37 17.43
C ALA A 515 -5.50 -32.10 16.94
N THR A 516 -4.71 -31.33 17.71
CA THR A 516 -3.37 -30.86 17.30
C THR A 516 -2.23 -31.44 18.16
N GLY A 517 -2.54 -31.99 19.33
CA GLY A 517 -1.53 -32.52 20.26
C GLY A 517 -0.64 -31.47 20.92
N THR A 518 -1.00 -30.19 20.87
CA THR A 518 -0.17 -29.06 21.34
C THR A 518 -1.01 -28.00 22.05
N ASP A 519 -0.46 -26.82 22.34
CA ASP A 519 -1.12 -25.61 22.92
C ASP A 519 -1.58 -25.78 24.38
N TYR A 520 -0.95 -26.66 25.15
CA TYR A 520 -1.38 -26.99 26.52
C TYR A 520 -1.15 -25.87 27.54
N THR A 521 -0.28 -24.93 27.28
CA THR A 521 0.03 -23.77 28.14
C THR A 521 -0.79 -22.52 27.81
N SER A 522 -1.57 -22.55 26.74
CA SER A 522 -2.42 -21.45 26.31
C SER A 522 -3.70 -21.36 27.13
N VAL A 523 -4.34 -20.20 27.16
CA VAL A 523 -5.57 -19.96 27.91
C VAL A 523 -6.68 -19.44 27.00
N TRP A 524 -7.92 -19.70 27.38
CA TRP A 524 -9.10 -19.15 26.76
C TRP A 524 -9.93 -18.38 27.80
N ALA A 525 -10.50 -17.23 27.41
CA ALA A 525 -11.46 -16.48 28.19
C ALA A 525 -12.47 -15.76 27.28
N PRO A 526 -13.69 -15.47 27.78
CA PRO A 526 -14.70 -14.77 26.99
C PRO A 526 -14.42 -13.26 26.85
N THR A 527 -13.57 -12.69 27.67
CA THR A 527 -13.33 -11.24 27.70
C THR A 527 -11.84 -10.95 27.63
N ALA A 528 -11.45 -10.17 26.63
CA ALA A 528 -10.11 -9.66 26.48
C ALA A 528 -9.87 -8.40 27.31
N PRO A 529 -8.64 -8.16 27.77
CA PRO A 529 -8.24 -6.83 28.22
C PRO A 529 -8.27 -5.88 27.01
N SER A 530 -8.78 -4.66 27.20
CA SER A 530 -9.10 -3.69 26.15
C SER A 530 -8.03 -3.56 25.03
N PRO A 531 -8.30 -3.98 23.79
CA PRO A 531 -7.33 -4.02 22.68
C PRO A 531 -7.27 -2.72 21.89
N ALA A 532 -8.19 -1.79 22.09
CA ALA A 532 -8.37 -0.59 21.27
C ALA A 532 -7.10 0.27 21.11
N ALA A 533 -6.17 0.23 22.08
CA ALA A 533 -4.91 0.97 22.01
C ALA A 533 -3.87 0.31 21.10
N ALA A 534 -3.84 -1.02 21.04
CA ALA A 534 -2.89 -1.78 20.21
C ALA A 534 -3.21 -1.66 18.71
N CYS A 535 -4.49 -1.47 18.38
CA CYS A 535 -4.99 -1.35 17.00
C CYS A 535 -5.14 0.10 16.52
N ALA A 536 -4.73 1.08 17.32
CA ALA A 536 -4.70 2.47 16.90
C ALA A 536 -3.64 2.63 15.80
N VAL A 537 -4.06 3.12 14.63
CA VAL A 537 -3.10 3.51 13.58
C VAL A 537 -2.22 4.62 14.16
N PRO A 538 -0.89 4.46 14.19
CA PRO A 538 0.00 5.47 14.72
C PRO A 538 -0.16 6.79 13.97
N ALA A 539 0.12 7.90 14.65
CA ALA A 539 0.27 9.18 13.98
C ALA A 539 1.44 9.10 12.98
N PRO A 540 1.26 9.57 11.74
CA PRO A 540 2.36 9.63 10.79
C PRO A 540 3.53 10.42 11.35
N THR A 541 4.76 10.01 11.03
CA THR A 541 6.00 10.63 11.55
C THR A 541 6.29 12.00 10.92
N PHE A 542 5.45 12.46 10.01
CA PHE A 542 5.57 13.75 9.29
C PHE A 542 4.28 14.56 9.41
N THR A 543 4.36 15.85 9.10
CA THR A 543 3.21 16.75 9.05
C THR A 543 2.19 16.28 8.05
N ASP A 544 1.06 15.77 8.49
CA ASP A 544 -0.02 15.23 7.67
C ASP A 544 -1.38 15.34 8.38
N PHE A 545 -2.41 14.80 7.76
CA PHE A 545 -3.72 14.61 8.35
C PHE A 545 -4.27 13.23 7.96
N ASN A 546 -5.25 12.75 8.69
CA ASN A 546 -5.95 11.52 8.37
C ASN A 546 -7.46 11.79 8.27
N VAL A 547 -8.14 11.02 7.42
CA VAL A 547 -9.59 11.05 7.27
C VAL A 547 -10.17 9.65 7.40
N VAL A 548 -11.10 9.48 8.32
CA VAL A 548 -11.71 8.18 8.63
C VAL A 548 -13.22 8.30 8.62
N LEU A 549 -13.89 7.28 8.11
CA LEU A 549 -15.34 7.10 8.20
C LEU A 549 -15.69 6.12 9.33
N ASN A 550 -16.83 6.36 9.94
CA ASN A 550 -17.37 5.47 11.00
C ASN A 550 -17.87 4.12 10.44
N ASN A 551 -18.07 3.99 9.13
CA ASN A 551 -18.48 2.74 8.47
C ASN A 551 -18.03 2.77 6.99
N ARG A 552 -17.88 1.59 6.39
CA ARG A 552 -17.53 1.41 4.96
C ARG A 552 -18.73 1.13 4.06
N SER A 553 -19.92 0.99 4.61
CA SER A 553 -21.16 0.79 3.87
C SER A 553 -22.30 1.50 4.58
N PHE A 554 -23.10 2.22 3.80
CA PHE A 554 -24.28 2.95 4.29
C PHE A 554 -25.49 2.59 3.45
N THR A 555 -26.62 2.36 4.12
CA THR A 555 -27.91 2.14 3.44
C THR A 555 -28.82 3.31 3.71
N MET A 556 -29.42 3.87 2.67
CA MET A 556 -30.39 4.95 2.81
C MET A 556 -31.71 4.41 3.40
N ALA A 557 -32.19 5.07 4.44
CA ALA A 557 -33.52 4.84 4.99
C ALA A 557 -34.44 6.01 4.57
N SER A 558 -35.55 5.71 3.92
CA SER A 558 -36.50 6.73 3.43
C SER A 558 -35.81 7.86 2.64
N GLY A 559 -34.88 7.50 1.76
CA GLY A 559 -34.14 8.43 0.92
C GLY A 559 -33.03 9.22 1.62
N LYS A 560 -32.64 8.85 2.84
CA LYS A 560 -31.59 9.53 3.61
C LYS A 560 -30.59 8.56 4.22
N ALA A 561 -29.34 8.99 4.29
CA ALA A 561 -28.27 8.35 5.05
C ALA A 561 -27.29 9.40 5.58
N ALA A 562 -26.51 9.07 6.61
CA ALA A 562 -25.49 9.93 7.13
C ALA A 562 -24.21 9.13 7.45
N ALA A 563 -23.06 9.68 7.08
CA ALA A 563 -21.74 9.17 7.41
C ALA A 563 -21.03 10.15 8.35
N THR A 564 -20.40 9.64 9.39
CA THR A 564 -19.55 10.44 10.28
C THR A 564 -18.12 10.43 9.73
N VAL A 565 -17.60 11.59 9.41
CA VAL A 565 -16.25 11.84 8.91
C VAL A 565 -15.42 12.41 10.03
N ARG A 566 -14.34 11.75 10.39
CA ARG A 566 -13.35 12.27 11.34
C ARG A 566 -12.09 12.68 10.62
N VAL A 567 -11.63 13.90 10.87
CA VAL A 567 -10.33 14.41 10.43
C VAL A 567 -9.43 14.55 11.65
N SER A 568 -8.21 14.03 11.58
CA SER A 568 -7.17 14.20 12.59
C SER A 568 -5.96 14.85 11.93
N SER A 569 -5.56 16.03 12.40
CA SER A 569 -4.40 16.75 11.90
C SER A 569 -3.18 16.47 12.77
N PHE A 570 -2.05 16.22 12.15
CA PHE A 570 -0.74 16.01 12.78
C PHE A 570 0.20 17.16 12.38
N GLY A 571 -0.12 18.36 12.85
CA GLY A 571 0.60 19.58 12.49
C GLY A 571 0.24 20.16 11.12
N PHE A 572 -0.68 19.53 10.38
CA PHE A 572 -1.20 20.02 9.11
C PHE A 572 -2.28 21.10 9.34
N GLY A 573 -2.44 22.01 8.42
CA GLY A 573 -3.46 23.06 8.50
C GLY A 573 -4.88 22.56 8.22
N ALA A 574 -5.76 23.47 7.81
CA ALA A 574 -7.13 23.12 7.44
C ALA A 574 -7.20 22.27 6.17
N VAL A 575 -8.09 21.29 6.17
CA VAL A 575 -8.43 20.45 5.00
C VAL A 575 -9.85 20.73 4.57
N THR A 576 -10.10 20.65 3.26
CA THR A 576 -11.42 20.82 2.66
C THR A 576 -12.00 19.45 2.32
N LEU A 577 -13.23 19.19 2.78
CA LEU A 577 -13.97 17.95 2.52
C LEU A 577 -14.85 18.09 1.29
N SER A 578 -14.87 17.08 0.44
CA SER A 578 -15.80 16.91 -0.66
C SER A 578 -16.14 15.44 -0.88
N ALA A 579 -17.19 15.15 -1.63
CA ALA A 579 -17.56 13.78 -1.97
C ALA A 579 -17.95 13.66 -3.44
N THR A 580 -17.54 12.57 -4.09
CA THR A 580 -17.80 12.27 -5.50
C THR A 580 -18.41 10.89 -5.68
N GLY A 581 -18.93 10.59 -6.88
CA GLY A 581 -19.51 9.28 -7.18
C GLY A 581 -21.03 9.22 -6.96
N MET A 582 -21.71 10.31 -6.56
CA MET A 582 -23.16 10.31 -6.33
C MET A 582 -23.92 10.11 -7.65
N PRO A 583 -24.84 9.13 -7.71
CA PRO A 583 -25.63 8.89 -8.91
C PRO A 583 -26.72 9.95 -9.10
N ALA A 584 -27.37 9.94 -10.26
CA ALA A 584 -28.46 10.84 -10.56
C ALA A 584 -29.57 10.76 -9.49
N GLY A 585 -30.07 11.91 -9.06
CA GLY A 585 -31.10 12.01 -8.03
C GLY A 585 -30.59 11.83 -6.58
N VAL A 586 -29.28 11.69 -6.36
CA VAL A 586 -28.68 11.67 -5.03
C VAL A 586 -27.80 12.90 -4.84
N SER A 587 -27.93 13.56 -3.70
CA SER A 587 -27.07 14.66 -3.26
C SER A 587 -26.42 14.37 -1.92
N GLY A 588 -25.27 14.97 -1.66
CA GLY A 588 -24.55 14.92 -0.39
C GLY A 588 -24.21 16.32 0.10
N SER A 589 -24.31 16.53 1.41
CA SER A 589 -23.95 17.79 2.05
C SER A 589 -23.18 17.53 3.34
N PHE A 590 -22.15 18.33 3.60
CA PHE A 590 -21.38 18.27 4.85
C PHE A 590 -21.91 19.29 5.86
N SER A 591 -21.90 18.91 7.15
CA SER A 591 -22.18 19.86 8.23
C SER A 591 -21.15 20.98 8.31
N GLN A 592 -19.91 20.71 7.88
CA GLN A 592 -18.82 21.67 7.67
C GLN A 592 -17.86 21.11 6.62
N THR A 593 -17.42 21.95 5.69
CA THR A 593 -16.56 21.54 4.57
C THR A 593 -15.08 21.81 4.82
N SER A 594 -14.71 22.48 5.91
CA SER A 594 -13.30 22.76 6.25
C SER A 594 -13.05 22.50 7.72
N LEU A 595 -12.00 21.75 8.00
CA LEU A 595 -11.60 21.33 9.36
C LEU A 595 -10.08 21.37 9.50
N VAL A 596 -9.58 21.76 10.68
CA VAL A 596 -8.19 21.44 11.07
C VAL A 596 -8.15 20.03 11.69
N SER A 597 -9.02 19.79 12.65
CA SER A 597 -9.29 18.47 13.24
C SER A 597 -10.71 18.48 13.78
N GLY A 598 -11.34 17.30 13.86
CA GLY A 598 -12.69 17.19 14.39
C GLY A 598 -13.58 16.25 13.57
N VAL A 599 -14.89 16.46 13.67
CA VAL A 599 -15.90 15.60 13.07
C VAL A 599 -16.84 16.43 12.21
N ALA A 600 -17.09 15.96 10.99
CA ALA A 600 -18.16 16.44 10.12
C ALA A 600 -19.16 15.33 9.83
N THR A 601 -20.40 15.67 9.54
CA THR A 601 -21.40 14.72 9.06
C THR A 601 -21.63 14.95 7.58
N LEU A 602 -21.46 13.88 6.78
CA LEU A 602 -21.86 13.85 5.37
C LEU A 602 -23.28 13.25 5.30
N THR A 603 -24.26 14.07 4.96
CA THR A 603 -25.66 13.65 4.83
C THR A 603 -26.01 13.45 3.36
N PHE A 604 -26.55 12.26 3.03
CA PHE A 604 -27.08 11.94 1.70
C PHE A 604 -28.59 12.11 1.66
N SER A 605 -29.08 12.59 0.52
CA SER A 605 -30.52 12.68 0.23
C SER A 605 -30.76 12.18 -1.20
N ALA A 606 -31.79 11.35 -1.37
CA ALA A 606 -32.23 10.84 -2.66
C ALA A 606 -33.61 11.40 -3.01
N THR A 607 -33.84 11.72 -4.29
CA THR A 607 -35.16 12.06 -4.81
C THR A 607 -36.04 10.82 -4.95
N LYS A 608 -37.36 11.01 -5.15
CA LYS A 608 -38.30 9.90 -5.44
C LYS A 608 -37.95 9.14 -6.72
N THR A 609 -37.26 9.79 -7.65
CA THR A 609 -36.87 9.23 -8.96
C THR A 609 -35.48 8.62 -8.96
N ALA A 610 -34.76 8.63 -7.84
CA ALA A 610 -33.43 8.04 -7.76
C ALA A 610 -33.52 6.51 -7.95
N ALA A 611 -32.63 5.95 -8.78
CA ALA A 611 -32.59 4.50 -9.01
C ALA A 611 -32.08 3.75 -7.77
N ARG A 612 -32.70 2.62 -7.43
CA ARG A 612 -32.17 1.70 -6.41
C ARG A 612 -30.91 1.03 -6.93
N GLN A 613 -29.79 1.28 -6.28
CA GLN A 613 -28.48 0.74 -6.66
C GLN A 613 -27.50 0.85 -5.49
N SER A 614 -26.43 0.07 -5.53
CA SER A 614 -25.27 0.27 -4.66
C SER A 614 -24.15 0.91 -5.48
N VAL A 615 -23.60 2.03 -4.99
CA VAL A 615 -22.57 2.78 -5.70
C VAL A 615 -21.41 3.11 -4.77
N PRO A 616 -20.17 3.08 -5.27
CA PRO A 616 -19.03 3.60 -4.53
C PRO A 616 -19.09 5.14 -4.48
N ILE A 617 -18.96 5.68 -3.29
CA ILE A 617 -18.80 7.11 -3.03
C ILE A 617 -17.38 7.32 -2.53
N THR A 618 -16.67 8.31 -3.08
CA THR A 618 -15.35 8.70 -2.59
C THR A 618 -15.46 10.03 -1.84
N LEU A 619 -15.11 10.00 -0.57
CA LEU A 619 -14.87 11.18 0.26
C LEU A 619 -13.44 11.66 0.01
N TRP A 620 -13.27 12.94 -0.22
CA TRP A 620 -11.98 13.60 -0.39
C TRP A 620 -11.74 14.56 0.76
N ALA A 621 -10.51 14.57 1.27
CA ALA A 621 -10.00 15.58 2.19
C ALA A 621 -8.76 16.21 1.54
N VAL A 622 -8.85 17.47 1.17
CA VAL A 622 -7.84 18.19 0.39
C VAL A 622 -7.20 19.25 1.26
N GLY A 623 -5.92 19.11 1.50
CA GLY A 623 -5.08 20.09 2.17
C GLY A 623 -4.28 20.94 1.18
N LYS A 624 -3.32 21.71 1.70
CA LYS A 624 -2.51 22.64 0.88
C LYS A 624 -1.69 21.89 -0.18
N ASP A 625 -1.08 20.77 0.18
CA ASP A 625 -0.15 19.99 -0.63
C ASP A 625 -0.36 18.48 -0.53
N ARG A 626 -1.37 18.03 0.25
CA ARG A 626 -1.73 16.64 0.46
C ARG A 626 -3.22 16.42 0.21
N VAL A 627 -3.54 15.22 -0.26
CA VAL A 627 -4.93 14.78 -0.51
C VAL A 627 -5.08 13.38 0.04
N HIS A 628 -6.10 13.18 0.87
CA HIS A 628 -6.51 11.85 1.33
C HIS A 628 -7.93 11.54 0.88
N SER A 629 -8.24 10.27 0.69
CA SER A 629 -9.58 9.85 0.33
C SER A 629 -9.99 8.55 1.02
N VAL A 630 -11.30 8.38 1.17
CA VAL A 630 -11.91 7.13 1.64
C VAL A 630 -13.06 6.78 0.72
N THR A 631 -13.04 5.58 0.15
CA THR A 631 -14.15 5.06 -0.66
C THR A 631 -15.02 4.12 0.17
N PHE A 632 -16.34 4.25 0.04
CA PHE A 632 -17.33 3.44 0.72
C PHE A 632 -18.54 3.19 -0.18
N ASN A 633 -19.33 2.17 0.14
CA ASN A 633 -20.53 1.85 -0.63
C ASN A 633 -21.77 2.53 -0.06
N LEU A 634 -22.56 3.15 -0.94
CA LEU A 634 -23.87 3.71 -0.61
C LEU A 634 -24.97 2.90 -1.32
N ALA A 635 -25.79 2.19 -0.56
CA ALA A 635 -27.00 1.56 -1.05
C ALA A 635 -28.10 2.62 -1.13
N VAL A 636 -28.42 3.05 -2.35
CA VAL A 636 -29.42 4.08 -2.64
C VAL A 636 -30.83 3.49 -2.51
N VAL A 637 -31.65 4.12 -1.67
CA VAL A 637 -33.08 3.87 -1.58
C VAL A 637 -33.80 5.21 -1.81
N PRO A 638 -34.69 5.32 -2.81
CA PRO A 638 -35.42 6.54 -3.08
C PRO A 638 -36.21 7.07 -1.88
N ALA A 639 -36.46 8.36 -1.87
CA ALA A 639 -37.43 8.96 -0.96
C ALA A 639 -38.83 8.39 -1.22
N PRO A 640 -39.68 8.25 -0.19
CA PRO A 640 -41.06 7.74 -0.33
C PRO A 640 -41.96 8.65 -1.16
#